data_25e2339d5f7f25a690ad45335ba1fbce
#
_entry.id   25e2339d5f7f25a690ad45335ba1fbce
#
_cell.length_a   1.000
_cell.length_b   1.000
_cell.length_c   1.000
_cell.angle_alpha   90.00
_cell.angle_beta   90.00
_cell.angle_gamma   90.00
#
_symmetry.space_group_name_H-M   'P 1'
#
loop_
_entity.id
_entity.type
_entity.pdbx_description
1 polymer ?
#
loop_
_entity_poly.entity_id
_entity_poly.type
_entity_poly.pdbx_seq_one_letter_code
_entity_poly.pdbx_strand_id
1 'polypeptide(L)'
;MNSRFKSYNYKLFVASLVALAPLGANAKTAQTSESDTASADKEMVQVAYRKVAKDDILGGVSVVDVENLMKKNYHTYSLDNMQGYVGGWNGNSLWGMDADNAGYLVLVDGVPREANNVQPSEIAQISFLKGAQAVVLYGSKAAKGAVVITTKRGHNDGLKVEVQANAGLNVAKSYPEYLSSAEYMTLYNEARRNDELSELYSAEDIYNHGAGLNPYRYPNLDFYSSDYLRKMNSRYEATAEISGGGKRAHFYSNINYYRQGDYFKFGEAKNNNTQRFSVRGNVDIDITDDIKAWVNSSATFYDSHSAKGNYWEAASTWRPNFPQNAAPLISTDMIAPNAKAAWDLMSVAKLVDGKYFLAGTQANSSNVFADIYSAGSSKFTSRQFQFDTGININLHKVLKGLSFETHFAVDYATSYNTSFDNSYAVYIPTWANVDGKDMIVALKKEGEDKKSGNQNISGSTDNQTMFFSGQFNYNNTFNKVHNLSAMLIASGFQQSKSGQYHKNSSANLAFDASYNYAQKYYADFGLAAIHSAQLAPGHREALSPSLSLGWRLKNESFLKNSKVVDDMMISVSGSIINEDIDIANGDNRYYLYQSIWSSDYGYGWYDGSSDKYTYSKRGENKDLDFIKRKELSLNFKTSLWQKLVTLDASFFINSMEGYLISSPTFYPSHLNTGYPAASFMPILNYNNNRRVGFDFAANFNKKVGDVDLSLGVTGTYYTTKATKRDENNVEQYQNRQGKALDGIWGYKSAGLFQSEEEIKTSPDQSY
;
A
#
# COMPACT_ATOMS: atom_id res chain seq x y z
N MET A 1 -20.68 26.47 -36.32
CA MET A 1 -19.25 26.68 -36.65
C MET A 1 -18.55 25.32 -36.52
N ASN A 2 -18.23 24.74 -37.69
CA ASN A 2 -17.56 23.44 -37.79
C ASN A 2 -16.06 23.61 -37.51
N SER A 3 -15.51 22.85 -36.56
CA SER A 3 -14.08 22.60 -36.52
C SER A 3 -13.83 21.09 -36.43
N ARG A 4 -13.25 20.59 -37.47
CA ARG A 4 -12.80 19.21 -37.68
C ARG A 4 -11.64 18.95 -36.72
N PHE A 5 -11.78 18.01 -35.79
CA PHE A 5 -10.63 17.36 -35.14
C PHE A 5 -10.14 16.23 -36.03
N LYS A 6 -8.93 16.39 -36.56
CA LYS A 6 -8.20 15.35 -37.28
C LYS A 6 -7.79 14.25 -36.30
N SER A 7 -8.18 13.02 -36.64
CA SER A 7 -7.68 11.81 -36.03
C SER A 7 -6.16 11.70 -36.23
N TYR A 8 -5.37 11.78 -35.17
CA TYR A 8 -3.95 11.43 -35.22
C TYR A 8 -3.81 9.91 -35.09
N ASN A 9 -3.17 9.32 -36.11
CA ASN A 9 -2.89 7.91 -36.23
C ASN A 9 -1.98 7.39 -35.11
N TYR A 10 -2.49 6.51 -34.26
CA TYR A 10 -1.75 5.76 -33.26
C TYR A 10 -0.71 4.77 -33.84
N LYS A 11 -0.54 4.71 -35.16
CA LYS A 11 0.40 3.78 -35.82
C LYS A 11 1.86 4.23 -35.77
N LEU A 12 2.18 5.45 -35.35
CA LEU A 12 3.56 5.98 -35.35
C LEU A 12 4.34 5.80 -34.04
N PHE A 13 3.69 5.46 -32.93
CA PHE A 13 4.39 5.34 -31.64
C PHE A 13 4.92 3.92 -31.35
N VAL A 14 4.40 2.89 -32.01
CA VAL A 14 4.91 1.52 -31.86
C VAL A 14 6.13 1.25 -32.76
N ALA A 15 6.27 2.03 -33.84
CA ALA A 15 7.35 1.83 -34.83
C ALA A 15 8.72 2.42 -34.41
N SER A 16 8.75 3.35 -33.44
CA SER A 16 10.02 3.99 -33.02
C SER A 16 10.79 3.21 -31.94
N LEU A 17 10.20 2.20 -31.32
CA LEU A 17 10.87 1.34 -30.33
C LEU A 17 11.52 0.08 -30.94
N VAL A 18 11.22 -0.24 -32.22
CA VAL A 18 11.73 -1.43 -32.92
C VAL A 18 12.89 -1.11 -33.89
N ALA A 19 13.19 0.16 -34.15
CA ALA A 19 14.13 0.57 -35.20
C ALA A 19 15.61 0.68 -34.77
N LEU A 20 16.01 0.12 -33.61
CA LEU A 20 17.41 0.00 -33.22
C LEU A 20 17.86 -1.47 -33.20
N ALA A 21 17.78 -2.12 -34.38
CA ALA A 21 18.48 -3.38 -34.59
C ALA A 21 19.90 -3.10 -35.12
N PRO A 22 20.95 -3.71 -34.58
CA PRO A 22 22.33 -3.41 -34.97
C PRO A 22 22.71 -4.06 -36.30
N LEU A 23 23.32 -3.26 -37.17
CA LEU A 23 24.11 -3.73 -38.31
C LEU A 23 25.29 -4.55 -37.78
N GLY A 24 25.38 -5.79 -38.22
CA GLY A 24 26.45 -6.70 -37.85
C GLY A 24 27.83 -6.23 -38.27
N ALA A 25 28.78 -6.33 -37.35
CA ALA A 25 30.20 -6.29 -37.65
C ALA A 25 30.93 -7.42 -36.92
N ASN A 26 31.56 -8.30 -37.72
CA ASN A 26 32.46 -9.33 -37.25
C ASN A 26 33.71 -8.71 -36.56
N ALA A 27 33.97 -9.09 -35.32
CA ALA A 27 35.25 -8.75 -34.67
C ALA A 27 35.85 -9.96 -33.98
N LYS A 28 37.14 -10.15 -34.28
CA LYS A 28 38.01 -11.20 -33.79
C LYS A 28 38.30 -11.06 -32.29
N THR A 29 38.36 -12.22 -31.62
CA THR A 29 38.85 -12.45 -30.25
C THR A 29 40.17 -11.77 -29.94
N ALA A 30 40.19 -11.00 -28.84
CA ALA A 30 41.43 -10.59 -28.17
C ALA A 30 41.37 -11.02 -26.71
N GLN A 31 42.42 -11.71 -26.28
CA GLN A 31 42.60 -12.21 -24.91
C GLN A 31 42.70 -11.03 -23.91
N THR A 32 42.00 -11.11 -22.84
CA THR A 32 42.11 -10.21 -21.68
C THR A 32 43.08 -10.80 -20.65
N SER A 33 43.97 -9.96 -20.16
CA SER A 33 44.94 -10.25 -19.14
C SER A 33 44.28 -10.48 -17.76
N GLU A 34 44.72 -11.55 -17.10
CA GLU A 34 44.43 -11.85 -15.70
C GLU A 34 45.02 -10.80 -14.77
N SER A 35 44.19 -10.05 -14.05
CA SER A 35 44.45 -9.56 -12.70
C SER A 35 43.17 -9.07 -12.10
N ASP A 36 42.55 -9.90 -11.24
CA ASP A 36 41.75 -9.60 -10.05
C ASP A 36 40.89 -10.81 -9.69
N THR A 37 41.52 -11.91 -9.29
CA THR A 37 40.89 -13.16 -8.94
C THR A 37 40.50 -13.28 -7.45
N ALA A 38 40.16 -12.18 -6.76
CA ALA A 38 39.74 -12.24 -5.35
C ALA A 38 38.36 -11.62 -5.05
N SER A 39 37.66 -11.03 -6.03
CA SER A 39 36.34 -10.39 -5.79
C SER A 39 35.20 -10.96 -6.64
N ALA A 40 35.44 -11.95 -7.50
CA ALA A 40 34.46 -12.45 -8.47
C ALA A 40 33.34 -13.33 -7.91
N ASP A 41 33.41 -13.77 -6.63
CA ASP A 41 32.44 -14.71 -6.02
C ASP A 41 31.51 -14.10 -4.97
N LYS A 42 31.58 -12.76 -4.72
CA LYS A 42 30.70 -12.16 -3.71
C LYS A 42 29.42 -11.66 -4.36
N GLU A 43 28.27 -12.12 -3.85
CA GLU A 43 26.94 -11.62 -4.22
C GLU A 43 26.84 -10.14 -3.86
N MET A 44 26.79 -9.28 -4.88
CA MET A 44 26.66 -7.82 -4.71
C MET A 44 25.17 -7.45 -4.68
N VAL A 45 24.79 -6.67 -3.69
CA VAL A 45 23.39 -6.26 -3.48
C VAL A 45 23.28 -4.73 -3.37
N GLN A 46 22.15 -4.20 -3.83
CA GLN A 46 21.87 -2.76 -3.73
C GLN A 46 21.41 -2.42 -2.31
N VAL A 47 22.18 -1.57 -1.64
CA VAL A 47 21.85 -1.01 -0.32
C VAL A 47 21.99 0.50 -0.42
N ALA A 48 20.91 1.23 -0.16
CA ALA A 48 20.85 2.67 -0.39
C ALA A 48 21.34 3.01 -1.82
N TYR A 49 22.21 3.97 -1.98
CA TYR A 49 22.74 4.42 -3.26
C TYR A 49 23.99 3.65 -3.73
N ARG A 50 24.35 2.56 -3.08
CA ARG A 50 25.59 1.81 -3.36
C ARG A 50 25.36 0.31 -3.48
N LYS A 51 26.23 -0.37 -4.21
CA LYS A 51 26.32 -1.83 -4.24
C LYS A 51 27.32 -2.30 -3.19
N VAL A 52 26.91 -3.22 -2.32
CA VAL A 52 27.72 -3.76 -1.22
C VAL A 52 27.71 -5.28 -1.32
N ALA A 53 28.82 -5.94 -0.96
CA ALA A 53 28.77 -7.39 -0.83
C ALA A 53 27.80 -7.79 0.28
N LYS A 54 26.89 -8.71 0.01
CA LYS A 54 25.81 -9.13 0.91
C LYS A 54 26.31 -9.48 2.31
N ASP A 55 27.47 -10.14 2.36
CA ASP A 55 28.10 -10.56 3.61
C ASP A 55 28.70 -9.37 4.40
N ASP A 56 29.02 -8.25 3.73
CA ASP A 56 29.64 -7.06 4.33
C ASP A 56 28.62 -6.03 4.83
N ILE A 57 27.32 -6.30 4.70
CA ILE A 57 26.25 -5.39 5.15
C ILE A 57 26.18 -5.36 6.67
N LEU A 58 26.32 -4.17 7.25
CA LEU A 58 26.07 -3.89 8.67
C LEU A 58 24.62 -3.48 8.89
N GLY A 59 24.05 -3.92 10.01
CA GLY A 59 22.74 -3.46 10.45
C GLY A 59 21.54 -4.23 9.91
N GLY A 60 20.34 -3.68 10.17
CA GLY A 60 19.04 -4.29 9.89
C GLY A 60 18.64 -4.20 8.41
N VAL A 61 19.26 -5.01 7.57
CA VAL A 61 18.94 -5.12 6.13
C VAL A 61 18.68 -6.58 5.79
N SER A 62 17.56 -6.83 5.10
CA SER A 62 17.25 -8.14 4.51
C SER A 62 17.15 -8.02 3.00
N VAL A 63 17.66 -9.03 2.28
CA VAL A 63 17.69 -9.05 0.81
C VAL A 63 17.03 -10.31 0.30
N VAL A 64 16.09 -10.15 -0.65
CA VAL A 64 15.39 -11.23 -1.33
C VAL A 64 15.79 -11.26 -2.79
N ASP A 65 16.29 -12.38 -3.26
CA ASP A 65 16.51 -12.68 -4.67
C ASP A 65 15.17 -13.09 -5.29
N VAL A 66 14.52 -12.13 -5.95
CA VAL A 66 13.18 -12.33 -6.51
C VAL A 66 13.20 -13.20 -7.74
N GLU A 67 14.26 -13.18 -8.54
CA GLU A 67 14.38 -14.02 -9.72
C GLU A 67 14.33 -15.51 -9.36
N ASN A 68 15.08 -15.92 -8.34
CA ASN A 68 15.02 -17.30 -7.84
C ASN A 68 13.71 -17.61 -7.10
N LEU A 69 13.13 -16.62 -6.41
CA LEU A 69 11.85 -16.79 -5.73
C LEU A 69 10.72 -17.05 -6.71
N MET A 70 10.64 -16.28 -7.81
CA MET A 70 9.58 -16.41 -8.82
C MET A 70 9.59 -17.77 -9.55
N LYS A 71 10.75 -18.44 -9.64
CA LYS A 71 10.85 -19.80 -10.19
C LYS A 71 10.17 -20.85 -9.30
N LYS A 72 10.00 -20.55 -8.00
CA LYS A 72 9.45 -21.46 -7.00
C LYS A 72 8.06 -21.07 -6.53
N ASN A 73 7.75 -19.78 -6.53
CA ASN A 73 6.54 -19.24 -5.95
C ASN A 73 6.03 -18.04 -6.76
N TYR A 74 4.78 -18.13 -7.22
CA TYR A 74 4.17 -17.10 -8.02
C TYR A 74 3.64 -15.95 -7.13
N HIS A 75 3.91 -14.71 -7.53
CA HIS A 75 3.42 -13.49 -6.90
C HIS A 75 2.71 -12.60 -7.92
N THR A 76 1.61 -11.97 -7.51
CA THR A 76 0.86 -11.01 -8.34
C THR A 76 1.43 -9.59 -8.24
N TYR A 77 1.87 -9.20 -7.03
CA TYR A 77 2.48 -7.90 -6.75
C TYR A 77 3.86 -8.09 -6.13
N SER A 78 4.71 -7.09 -6.31
CA SER A 78 6.13 -7.17 -5.94
C SER A 78 6.38 -7.48 -4.46
N LEU A 79 5.53 -7.03 -3.56
CA LEU A 79 5.69 -7.20 -2.11
C LEU A 79 4.77 -8.29 -1.51
N ASP A 80 3.99 -9.00 -2.36
CA ASP A 80 3.13 -10.08 -1.90
C ASP A 80 3.94 -11.20 -1.24
N ASN A 81 3.45 -11.68 -0.10
CA ASN A 81 4.00 -12.81 0.65
C ASN A 81 5.46 -12.67 1.12
N MET A 82 6.03 -11.46 1.07
CA MET A 82 7.42 -11.22 1.51
C MET A 82 7.61 -11.43 3.02
N GLN A 83 6.54 -11.45 3.82
CA GLN A 83 6.61 -11.75 5.25
C GLN A 83 7.21 -13.13 5.54
N GLY A 84 7.02 -14.10 4.65
CA GLY A 84 7.61 -15.43 4.78
C GLY A 84 9.12 -15.49 4.52
N TYR A 85 9.72 -14.42 3.98
CA TYR A 85 11.14 -14.36 3.60
C TYR A 85 11.92 -13.30 4.35
N VAL A 86 11.24 -12.32 4.95
CA VAL A 86 11.87 -11.14 5.55
C VAL A 86 11.42 -10.99 7.00
N GLY A 87 12.32 -11.24 7.95
CA GLY A 87 12.12 -10.84 9.35
C GLY A 87 12.05 -9.32 9.47
N GLY A 88 11.18 -8.82 10.36
CA GLY A 88 10.98 -7.37 10.55
C GLY A 88 10.01 -6.71 9.58
N TRP A 89 9.42 -7.46 8.66
CA TRP A 89 8.41 -7.02 7.71
C TRP A 89 7.05 -7.68 8.00
N ASN A 90 5.99 -6.89 8.17
CA ASN A 90 4.63 -7.37 8.44
C ASN A 90 3.63 -7.11 7.31
N GLY A 91 4.09 -6.68 6.14
CA GLY A 91 3.25 -6.28 5.01
C GLY A 91 2.99 -4.77 4.94
N ASN A 92 2.90 -4.08 6.07
CA ASN A 92 2.57 -2.66 6.15
C ASN A 92 3.70 -1.80 6.72
N SER A 93 4.60 -2.37 7.52
CA SER A 93 5.67 -1.63 8.19
C SER A 93 6.95 -2.45 8.36
N LEU A 94 8.05 -1.75 8.50
CA LEU A 94 9.36 -2.26 8.89
C LEU A 94 9.57 -2.01 10.38
N TRP A 95 9.88 -3.05 11.16
CA TRP A 95 10.05 -3.00 12.62
C TRP A 95 8.88 -2.35 13.37
N GLY A 96 7.65 -2.50 12.82
CA GLY A 96 6.44 -1.95 13.43
C GLY A 96 6.36 -0.42 13.46
N MET A 97 7.09 0.28 12.59
CA MET A 97 7.03 1.74 12.51
C MET A 97 5.66 2.20 12.00
N ASP A 98 5.07 3.21 12.64
CA ASP A 98 3.75 3.72 12.29
C ASP A 98 3.69 4.24 10.85
N ALA A 99 2.56 3.99 10.19
CA ALA A 99 2.30 4.44 8.83
C ALA A 99 1.23 5.54 8.73
N ASP A 100 0.87 6.21 9.85
CA ASP A 100 -0.29 7.12 9.93
C ASP A 100 -0.28 8.23 8.88
N ASN A 101 0.85 8.92 8.68
CA ASN A 101 0.97 9.98 7.66
C ASN A 101 1.79 9.55 6.45
N ALA A 102 2.81 8.73 6.67
CA ALA A 102 3.62 8.11 5.64
C ALA A 102 4.27 6.85 6.21
N GLY A 103 4.27 5.77 5.43
CA GLY A 103 4.95 4.53 5.77
C GLY A 103 6.44 4.54 5.35
N TYR A 104 6.97 3.37 5.09
CA TYR A 104 8.31 3.19 4.52
C TYR A 104 8.40 3.78 3.10
N LEU A 105 9.62 4.19 2.72
CA LEU A 105 9.91 4.66 1.37
C LEU A 105 10.08 3.46 0.41
N VAL A 106 9.45 3.50 -0.75
CA VAL A 106 9.73 2.55 -1.85
C VAL A 106 10.57 3.24 -2.91
N LEU A 107 11.65 2.56 -3.32
CA LEU A 107 12.50 3.00 -4.42
C LEU A 107 12.56 1.91 -5.49
N VAL A 108 12.39 2.30 -6.73
CA VAL A 108 12.60 1.43 -7.90
C VAL A 108 13.78 1.98 -8.68
N ASP A 109 14.85 1.20 -8.76
CA ASP A 109 16.13 1.61 -9.36
C ASP A 109 16.65 2.96 -8.83
N GLY A 110 16.46 3.20 -7.50
CA GLY A 110 16.91 4.41 -6.82
C GLY A 110 15.93 5.60 -6.86
N VAL A 111 14.82 5.53 -7.59
CA VAL A 111 13.81 6.58 -7.70
C VAL A 111 12.61 6.26 -6.78
N PRO A 112 12.10 7.22 -5.99
CA PRO A 112 10.88 7.04 -5.20
C PRO A 112 9.66 6.75 -6.10
N ARG A 113 9.11 5.52 -6.03
CA ARG A 113 8.02 5.01 -6.87
C ARG A 113 7.14 4.04 -6.10
N GLU A 114 5.95 3.76 -6.62
CA GLU A 114 5.02 2.78 -6.08
C GLU A 114 5.44 1.34 -6.45
N ALA A 115 5.51 0.45 -5.45
CA ALA A 115 5.89 -0.96 -5.65
C ALA A 115 4.95 -1.70 -6.63
N ASN A 116 3.64 -1.40 -6.57
CA ASN A 116 2.62 -2.07 -7.38
C ASN A 116 2.72 -1.79 -8.89
N ASN A 117 3.56 -0.83 -9.28
CA ASN A 117 3.80 -0.49 -10.69
C ASN A 117 4.95 -1.29 -11.32
N VAL A 118 5.61 -2.12 -10.53
CA VAL A 118 6.67 -3.03 -10.99
C VAL A 118 6.17 -4.46 -10.92
N GLN A 119 6.28 -5.19 -12.03
CA GLN A 119 5.87 -6.59 -12.06
C GLN A 119 6.93 -7.46 -11.39
N PRO A 120 6.53 -8.51 -10.63
CA PRO A 120 7.51 -9.41 -10.02
C PRO A 120 8.49 -10.03 -11.03
N SER A 121 8.05 -10.29 -12.26
CA SER A 121 8.90 -10.79 -13.36
C SER A 121 10.00 -9.82 -13.76
N GLU A 122 9.83 -8.50 -13.54
CA GLU A 122 10.82 -7.47 -13.87
C GLU A 122 11.91 -7.31 -12.81
N ILE A 123 11.71 -7.91 -11.63
CA ILE A 123 12.54 -7.68 -10.44
C ILE A 123 13.66 -8.70 -10.36
N ALA A 124 14.89 -8.23 -10.20
CA ALA A 124 16.03 -9.05 -9.84
C ALA A 124 16.10 -9.24 -8.31
N GLN A 125 15.97 -8.15 -7.55
CA GLN A 125 16.23 -8.14 -6.12
C GLN A 125 15.34 -7.12 -5.41
N ILE A 126 14.95 -7.43 -4.17
CA ILE A 126 14.36 -6.48 -3.22
C ILE A 126 15.21 -6.44 -1.95
N SER A 127 15.61 -5.23 -1.54
CA SER A 127 16.29 -4.99 -0.26
C SER A 127 15.36 -4.25 0.69
N PHE A 128 15.19 -4.81 1.88
CA PHE A 128 14.41 -4.23 2.97
C PHE A 128 15.35 -3.56 3.97
N LEU A 129 15.40 -2.24 3.96
CA LEU A 129 16.22 -1.42 4.81
C LEU A 129 15.43 -1.03 6.06
N LYS A 130 15.57 -1.79 7.13
CA LYS A 130 14.79 -1.66 8.37
C LYS A 130 15.43 -0.71 9.37
N GLY A 131 16.75 -0.81 9.51
CA GLY A 131 17.56 -0.01 10.43
C GLY A 131 17.74 1.44 9.98
N ALA A 132 17.76 2.36 10.93
CA ALA A 132 17.92 3.78 10.67
C ALA A 132 19.25 4.09 9.95
N GLN A 133 20.34 3.38 10.29
CA GLN A 133 21.64 3.56 9.61
C GLN A 133 21.59 3.15 8.12
N ALA A 134 20.75 2.20 7.76
CA ALA A 134 20.63 1.75 6.37
C ALA A 134 19.90 2.75 5.48
N VAL A 135 19.11 3.65 6.07
CA VAL A 135 18.23 4.59 5.35
C VAL A 135 18.61 6.05 5.52
N VAL A 136 19.58 6.37 6.39
CA VAL A 136 19.98 7.76 6.69
C VAL A 136 20.28 8.56 5.44
N LEU A 137 20.88 7.94 4.42
CA LEU A 137 21.28 8.58 3.17
C LEU A 137 20.08 9.04 2.31
N TYR A 138 18.88 8.53 2.56
CA TYR A 138 17.65 8.98 1.91
C TYR A 138 16.98 10.16 2.62
N GLY A 139 17.56 10.61 3.75
CA GLY A 139 17.06 11.72 4.55
C GLY A 139 15.70 11.43 5.19
N SER A 140 14.88 12.49 5.33
CA SER A 140 13.60 12.48 6.02
C SER A 140 12.60 11.42 5.48
N LYS A 141 12.52 11.25 4.16
CA LYS A 141 11.51 10.37 3.53
C LYS A 141 11.62 8.90 3.92
N ALA A 142 12.81 8.45 4.30
CA ALA A 142 13.05 7.07 4.70
C ALA A 142 13.11 6.86 6.22
N ALA A 143 12.65 7.82 7.00
CA ALA A 143 12.73 7.74 8.46
C ALA A 143 12.04 6.50 9.06
N LYS A 144 11.07 5.93 8.37
CA LYS A 144 10.35 4.70 8.80
C LYS A 144 10.83 3.43 8.11
N GLY A 145 11.99 3.49 7.44
CA GLY A 145 12.55 2.39 6.66
C GLY A 145 12.38 2.58 5.15
N ALA A 146 13.02 1.71 4.36
CA ALA A 146 12.89 1.74 2.91
C ALA A 146 12.88 0.33 2.31
N VAL A 147 12.18 0.18 1.18
CA VAL A 147 12.19 -1.00 0.33
C VAL A 147 12.80 -0.60 -1.01
N VAL A 148 13.91 -1.21 -1.38
CA VAL A 148 14.63 -0.94 -2.62
C VAL A 148 14.41 -2.08 -3.60
N ILE A 149 13.70 -1.82 -4.67
CA ILE A 149 13.43 -2.74 -5.77
C ILE A 149 14.45 -2.48 -6.87
N THR A 150 15.21 -3.50 -7.23
CA THR A 150 16.16 -3.46 -8.34
C THR A 150 15.62 -4.28 -9.49
N THR A 151 15.48 -3.65 -10.66
CA THR A 151 14.95 -4.33 -11.85
C THR A 151 16.05 -5.09 -12.60
N LYS A 152 15.63 -6.08 -13.40
CA LYS A 152 16.51 -6.88 -14.24
C LYS A 152 17.20 -6.02 -15.31
N ARG A 153 18.40 -6.42 -15.69
CA ARG A 153 19.26 -5.76 -16.68
C ARG A 153 19.63 -6.72 -17.81
N GLY A 154 20.09 -6.16 -18.92
CA GLY A 154 20.68 -6.92 -20.00
C GLY A 154 22.01 -7.59 -19.61
N HIS A 155 22.43 -8.56 -20.40
CA HIS A 155 23.69 -9.30 -20.22
C HIS A 155 24.43 -9.49 -21.56
N ASN A 156 25.68 -9.93 -21.47
CA ASN A 156 26.57 -10.08 -22.64
C ASN A 156 26.44 -11.41 -23.39
N ASP A 157 25.61 -12.34 -22.90
CA ASP A 157 25.62 -13.77 -23.33
C ASP A 157 24.75 -14.02 -24.59
N GLY A 158 24.50 -12.98 -25.38
CA GLY A 158 23.65 -13.05 -26.58
C GLY A 158 22.19 -12.77 -26.28
N LEU A 159 21.33 -13.06 -27.24
CA LEU A 159 19.88 -12.85 -27.10
C LEU A 159 19.23 -13.97 -26.31
N LYS A 160 18.55 -13.65 -25.23
CA LYS A 160 17.72 -14.55 -24.42
C LYS A 160 16.27 -14.11 -24.52
N VAL A 161 15.38 -15.03 -24.83
CA VAL A 161 13.93 -14.81 -24.86
C VAL A 161 13.29 -15.82 -23.92
N GLU A 162 12.54 -15.32 -22.95
CA GLU A 162 11.77 -16.15 -22.03
C GLU A 162 10.29 -15.76 -22.13
N VAL A 163 9.42 -16.75 -22.32
CA VAL A 163 7.97 -16.55 -22.34
C VAL A 163 7.37 -17.40 -21.25
N GLN A 164 6.58 -16.76 -20.40
CA GLN A 164 5.88 -17.42 -19.31
C GLN A 164 4.38 -17.12 -19.39
N ALA A 165 3.56 -18.14 -19.20
CA ALA A 165 2.13 -17.99 -19.06
C ALA A 165 1.66 -18.67 -17.77
N ASN A 166 0.87 -17.95 -16.98
CA ASN A 166 0.29 -18.43 -15.75
C ASN A 166 -1.24 -18.37 -15.83
N ALA A 167 -1.89 -19.49 -15.51
CA ALA A 167 -3.33 -19.54 -15.27
C ALA A 167 -3.56 -19.96 -13.82
N GLY A 168 -4.38 -19.19 -13.12
CA GLY A 168 -4.65 -19.43 -11.71
C GLY A 168 -6.14 -19.31 -11.40
N LEU A 169 -6.52 -19.91 -10.28
CA LEU A 169 -7.84 -19.80 -9.68
C LEU A 169 -7.68 -19.16 -8.30
N ASN A 170 -8.39 -18.07 -8.07
CA ASN A 170 -8.53 -17.50 -6.75
C ASN A 170 -9.76 -18.12 -6.09
N VAL A 171 -9.53 -18.92 -5.06
CA VAL A 171 -10.59 -19.64 -4.33
C VAL A 171 -10.90 -18.87 -3.06
N ALA A 172 -12.17 -18.51 -2.84
CA ALA A 172 -12.59 -17.89 -1.59
C ALA A 172 -12.33 -18.86 -0.42
N LYS A 173 -11.56 -18.43 0.57
CA LYS A 173 -11.19 -19.27 1.72
C LYS A 173 -12.39 -19.54 2.61
N SER A 174 -13.18 -18.51 2.88
CA SER A 174 -14.45 -18.57 3.61
C SER A 174 -15.29 -17.34 3.31
N TYR A 175 -16.58 -17.46 3.46
CA TYR A 175 -17.52 -16.36 3.50
C TYR A 175 -18.11 -16.25 4.91
N PRO A 176 -18.58 -15.06 5.34
CA PRO A 176 -19.32 -14.94 6.57
C PRO A 176 -20.61 -15.79 6.52
N GLU A 177 -20.95 -16.39 7.63
CA GLU A 177 -22.24 -17.07 7.83
C GLU A 177 -23.11 -16.15 8.68
N TYR A 178 -24.30 -15.86 8.20
CA TYR A 178 -25.30 -15.04 8.89
C TYR A 178 -26.49 -15.89 9.29
N LEU A 179 -27.22 -15.43 10.30
CA LEU A 179 -28.47 -16.05 10.72
C LEU A 179 -29.48 -16.06 9.58
N SER A 180 -30.30 -17.10 9.51
CA SER A 180 -31.48 -17.08 8.66
C SER A 180 -32.47 -15.98 9.10
N SER A 181 -33.36 -15.59 8.20
CA SER A 181 -34.33 -14.53 8.48
C SER A 181 -35.15 -14.81 9.73
N ALA A 182 -35.65 -16.04 9.91
CA ALA A 182 -36.41 -16.43 11.07
C ALA A 182 -35.64 -16.40 12.38
N GLU A 183 -34.39 -16.88 12.35
CA GLU A 183 -33.46 -16.83 13.50
C GLU A 183 -33.14 -15.39 13.89
N TYR A 184 -32.85 -14.55 12.92
CA TYR A 184 -32.59 -13.13 13.16
C TYR A 184 -33.80 -12.44 13.80
N MET A 185 -34.98 -12.61 13.23
CA MET A 185 -36.21 -12.01 13.73
C MET A 185 -36.53 -12.46 15.17
N THR A 186 -36.32 -13.76 15.47
CA THR A 186 -36.53 -14.33 16.80
C THR A 186 -35.62 -13.69 17.82
N LEU A 187 -34.29 -13.65 17.51
CA LEU A 187 -33.28 -13.07 18.41
C LEU A 187 -33.44 -11.55 18.55
N TYR A 188 -33.86 -10.89 17.48
CA TYR A 188 -34.13 -9.45 17.53
C TYR A 188 -35.33 -9.12 18.45
N ASN A 189 -36.42 -9.90 18.36
CA ASN A 189 -37.57 -9.77 19.27
C ASN A 189 -37.16 -10.07 20.72
N GLU A 190 -36.29 -11.08 20.94
CA GLU A 190 -35.78 -11.38 22.27
C GLU A 190 -34.98 -10.19 22.85
N ALA A 191 -34.10 -9.59 22.07
CA ALA A 191 -33.35 -8.41 22.48
C ALA A 191 -34.34 -7.25 22.84
N ARG A 192 -35.35 -7.01 22.02
CA ARG A 192 -36.34 -5.98 22.29
C ARG A 192 -37.14 -6.24 23.57
N ARG A 193 -37.53 -7.50 23.83
CA ARG A 193 -38.18 -7.86 25.09
C ARG A 193 -37.29 -7.61 26.30
N ASN A 194 -35.98 -7.91 26.16
CA ASN A 194 -35.03 -7.65 27.23
C ASN A 194 -34.85 -6.14 27.51
N ASP A 195 -35.06 -5.30 26.49
CA ASP A 195 -35.04 -3.83 26.61
C ASP A 195 -36.45 -3.25 26.94
N GLU A 196 -37.43 -4.08 27.33
CA GLU A 196 -38.79 -3.69 27.62
C GLU A 196 -39.54 -3.00 26.44
N LEU A 197 -39.05 -3.26 25.21
CA LEU A 197 -39.67 -2.74 23.98
C LEU A 197 -40.60 -3.77 23.35
N SER A 198 -41.62 -3.27 22.64
CA SER A 198 -42.55 -4.14 21.89
C SER A 198 -41.82 -4.93 20.80
N GLU A 199 -42.20 -6.15 20.56
CA GLU A 199 -41.69 -6.96 19.46
C GLU A 199 -41.87 -6.25 18.12
N LEU A 200 -40.88 -6.34 17.26
CA LEU A 200 -40.92 -5.76 15.91
C LEU A 200 -41.55 -6.72 14.90
N TYR A 201 -41.25 -8.00 15.04
CA TYR A 201 -41.68 -9.04 14.10
C TYR A 201 -42.79 -9.89 14.72
N SER A 202 -43.89 -10.08 13.96
CA SER A 202 -44.95 -10.96 14.39
C SER A 202 -44.53 -12.43 14.32
N ALA A 203 -45.19 -13.29 15.12
CA ALA A 203 -44.96 -14.74 15.05
C ALA A 203 -45.29 -15.31 13.66
N GLU A 204 -46.26 -14.71 12.97
CA GLU A 204 -46.65 -15.07 11.61
C GLU A 204 -45.54 -14.72 10.61
N ASP A 205 -44.93 -13.53 10.72
CA ASP A 205 -43.80 -13.13 9.89
C ASP A 205 -42.61 -14.06 10.08
N ILE A 206 -42.25 -14.38 11.32
CA ILE A 206 -41.17 -15.31 11.65
C ILE A 206 -41.43 -16.68 11.03
N TYR A 207 -42.65 -17.21 11.19
CA TYR A 207 -43.04 -18.48 10.61
C TYR A 207 -42.94 -18.48 9.08
N ASN A 208 -43.47 -17.44 8.42
CA ASN A 208 -43.50 -17.35 6.97
C ASN A 208 -42.07 -17.24 6.36
N HIS A 209 -41.16 -16.49 6.98
CA HIS A 209 -39.78 -16.44 6.57
C HIS A 209 -39.04 -17.76 6.79
N GLY A 210 -39.31 -18.45 7.90
CA GLY A 210 -38.74 -19.77 8.20
C GLY A 210 -39.27 -20.90 7.33
N ALA A 211 -40.58 -20.88 7.02
CA ALA A 211 -41.21 -21.90 6.20
C ALA A 211 -40.88 -21.82 4.70
N GLY A 212 -40.40 -20.66 4.20
CA GLY A 212 -40.03 -20.46 2.80
C GLY A 212 -41.17 -20.59 1.79
N LEU A 213 -42.42 -20.39 2.22
CA LEU A 213 -43.63 -20.59 1.40
C LEU A 213 -43.69 -19.60 0.22
N ASN A 214 -43.25 -18.37 0.41
CA ASN A 214 -43.13 -17.36 -0.63
C ASN A 214 -41.83 -16.58 -0.47
N PRO A 215 -40.75 -16.98 -1.18
CA PRO A 215 -39.42 -16.38 -1.02
C PRO A 215 -39.35 -14.92 -1.53
N TYR A 216 -40.34 -14.47 -2.28
CA TYR A 216 -40.39 -13.09 -2.77
C TYR A 216 -41.08 -12.14 -1.79
N ARG A 217 -42.04 -12.64 -1.02
CA ARG A 217 -42.74 -11.88 0.03
C ARG A 217 -42.03 -11.99 1.37
N TYR A 218 -41.54 -13.17 1.70
CA TYR A 218 -40.88 -13.50 2.95
C TYR A 218 -39.45 -14.01 2.66
N PRO A 219 -38.55 -13.14 2.22
CA PRO A 219 -37.21 -13.55 1.76
C PRO A 219 -36.33 -14.08 2.89
N ASN A 220 -35.70 -15.22 2.64
CA ASN A 220 -34.61 -15.77 3.45
C ASN A 220 -33.37 -15.87 2.55
N LEU A 221 -32.64 -14.78 2.47
CA LEU A 221 -31.59 -14.61 1.50
C LEU A 221 -30.20 -14.73 2.14
N ASP A 222 -29.37 -15.58 1.55
CA ASP A 222 -27.95 -15.64 1.82
C ASP A 222 -27.17 -15.07 0.61
N PHE A 223 -26.73 -13.83 0.73
CA PHE A 223 -25.97 -13.15 -0.32
C PHE A 223 -24.54 -13.67 -0.48
N TYR A 224 -24.05 -14.50 0.45
CA TYR A 224 -22.75 -15.17 0.31
C TYR A 224 -22.87 -16.56 -0.29
N SER A 225 -24.09 -17.00 -0.62
CA SER A 225 -24.37 -18.29 -1.23
C SER A 225 -23.89 -18.40 -2.67
N SER A 226 -23.93 -19.63 -3.17
CA SER A 226 -23.67 -19.92 -4.58
C SER A 226 -24.70 -19.33 -5.55
N ASP A 227 -25.78 -18.74 -5.08
CA ASP A 227 -26.76 -18.05 -5.93
C ASP A 227 -26.24 -16.74 -6.49
N TYR A 228 -25.39 -16.05 -5.72
CA TYR A 228 -24.83 -14.76 -6.07
C TYR A 228 -23.34 -14.83 -6.39
N LEU A 229 -22.60 -15.73 -5.75
CA LEU A 229 -21.15 -15.77 -5.81
C LEU A 229 -20.63 -17.09 -6.41
N ARG A 230 -19.54 -16.97 -7.13
CA ARG A 230 -18.72 -18.12 -7.57
C ARG A 230 -17.79 -18.53 -6.43
N LYS A 231 -17.52 -19.81 -6.28
CA LYS A 231 -16.51 -20.30 -5.33
C LYS A 231 -15.08 -19.87 -5.73
N MET A 232 -14.88 -19.56 -7.00
CA MET A 232 -13.57 -19.20 -7.53
C MET A 232 -13.70 -18.22 -8.71
N ASN A 233 -12.66 -17.41 -8.92
CA ASN A 233 -12.48 -16.63 -10.13
C ASN A 233 -11.18 -17.01 -10.83
N SER A 234 -11.11 -16.74 -12.13
CA SER A 234 -9.93 -17.02 -12.94
C SER A 234 -8.99 -15.83 -13.00
N ARG A 235 -7.70 -16.13 -13.08
CA ARG A 235 -6.60 -15.19 -13.27
C ARG A 235 -5.70 -15.72 -14.38
N TYR A 236 -5.30 -14.84 -15.28
CA TYR A 236 -4.40 -15.13 -16.39
C TYR A 236 -3.30 -14.10 -16.45
N GLU A 237 -2.08 -14.54 -16.66
CA GLU A 237 -0.94 -13.66 -16.89
C GLU A 237 -0.04 -14.26 -17.97
N ALA A 238 0.44 -13.40 -18.84
CA ALA A 238 1.44 -13.74 -19.84
C ALA A 238 2.56 -12.71 -19.81
N THR A 239 3.80 -13.20 -19.74
CA THR A 239 5.01 -12.37 -19.71
C THR A 239 5.95 -12.82 -20.80
N ALA A 240 6.51 -11.85 -21.54
CA ALA A 240 7.60 -12.06 -22.46
C ALA A 240 8.79 -11.20 -22.02
N GLU A 241 9.90 -11.85 -21.72
CA GLU A 241 11.16 -11.20 -21.35
C GLU A 241 12.16 -11.38 -22.48
N ILE A 242 12.76 -10.28 -22.91
CA ILE A 242 13.80 -10.26 -23.96
C ILE A 242 15.01 -9.52 -23.40
N SER A 243 16.12 -10.20 -23.33
CA SER A 243 17.37 -9.60 -22.82
C SER A 243 18.56 -10.02 -23.67
N GLY A 244 19.56 -9.19 -23.66
CA GLY A 244 20.78 -9.48 -24.40
C GLY A 244 21.66 -8.25 -24.53
N GLY A 245 22.62 -8.36 -25.41
CA GLY A 245 23.54 -7.26 -25.69
C GLY A 245 24.87 -7.71 -26.27
N GLY A 246 25.77 -6.77 -26.35
CA GLY A 246 27.13 -6.95 -26.78
C GLY A 246 28.10 -6.21 -25.87
N LYS A 247 29.35 -6.00 -26.33
CA LYS A 247 30.40 -5.41 -25.48
C LYS A 247 30.10 -3.98 -25.00
N ARG A 248 29.24 -3.21 -25.68
CA ARG A 248 29.01 -1.79 -25.41
C ARG A 248 27.57 -1.43 -25.09
N ALA A 249 26.64 -2.33 -25.31
CA ALA A 249 25.25 -2.05 -25.00
C ALA A 249 24.54 -3.34 -24.59
N HIS A 250 23.75 -3.25 -23.53
CA HIS A 250 22.92 -4.32 -23.00
C HIS A 250 21.51 -3.83 -22.88
N PHE A 251 20.56 -4.69 -23.11
CA PHE A 251 19.14 -4.35 -22.96
C PHE A 251 18.36 -5.45 -22.30
N TYR A 252 17.35 -5.04 -21.58
CA TYR A 252 16.30 -5.88 -21.00
C TYR A 252 14.95 -5.28 -21.38
N SER A 253 14.01 -6.09 -21.81
CA SER A 253 12.64 -5.68 -22.04
C SER A 253 11.68 -6.72 -21.46
N ASN A 254 10.60 -6.25 -20.85
CA ASN A 254 9.53 -7.08 -20.32
C ASN A 254 8.19 -6.57 -20.86
N ILE A 255 7.38 -7.48 -21.34
CA ILE A 255 5.99 -7.22 -21.77
C ILE A 255 5.12 -8.14 -20.95
N ASN A 256 4.21 -7.57 -20.15
CA ASN A 256 3.32 -8.33 -19.28
C ASN A 256 1.85 -7.96 -19.55
N TYR A 257 1.01 -8.97 -19.62
CA TYR A 257 -0.44 -8.84 -19.65
C TYR A 257 -1.06 -9.65 -18.52
N TYR A 258 -1.90 -9.02 -17.72
CA TYR A 258 -2.61 -9.62 -16.60
C TYR A 258 -4.11 -9.38 -16.73
N ARG A 259 -4.92 -10.40 -16.45
CA ARG A 259 -6.37 -10.30 -16.35
C ARG A 259 -6.89 -11.15 -15.20
N GLN A 260 -7.81 -10.57 -14.42
CA GLN A 260 -8.52 -11.27 -13.33
C GLN A 260 -10.01 -11.00 -13.43
N GLY A 261 -10.82 -12.05 -13.29
CA GLY A 261 -12.27 -11.95 -13.14
C GLY A 261 -12.69 -11.63 -11.70
N ASP A 262 -14.00 -11.57 -11.48
CA ASP A 262 -14.58 -11.33 -10.16
C ASP A 262 -15.42 -12.55 -9.69
N TYR A 263 -15.82 -12.55 -8.42
CA TYR A 263 -16.62 -13.62 -7.84
C TYR A 263 -18.12 -13.54 -8.20
N PHE A 264 -18.60 -12.40 -8.67
CA PHE A 264 -20.03 -12.23 -9.00
C PHE A 264 -20.44 -13.05 -10.22
N LYS A 265 -21.64 -13.66 -10.14
CA LYS A 265 -22.19 -14.43 -11.27
C LYS A 265 -23.52 -13.89 -11.81
N PHE A 266 -24.01 -12.75 -11.30
CA PHE A 266 -25.30 -12.18 -11.66
C PHE A 266 -25.21 -10.73 -12.14
N GLY A 267 -26.25 -10.24 -12.79
CA GLY A 267 -26.36 -8.88 -13.30
C GLY A 267 -25.18 -8.45 -14.19
N GLU A 268 -24.90 -7.17 -14.18
CA GLU A 268 -23.71 -6.62 -14.87
C GLU A 268 -22.39 -7.01 -14.17
N ALA A 269 -22.44 -7.34 -12.86
CA ALA A 269 -21.26 -7.69 -12.09
C ALA A 269 -20.58 -9.01 -12.56
N LYS A 270 -21.31 -9.89 -13.27
CA LYS A 270 -20.70 -11.08 -13.91
C LYS A 270 -19.57 -10.73 -14.90
N ASN A 271 -19.57 -9.49 -15.43
CA ASN A 271 -18.61 -8.95 -16.37
C ASN A 271 -17.46 -8.19 -15.69
N ASN A 272 -17.50 -8.05 -14.35
CA ASN A 272 -16.44 -7.40 -13.61
C ASN A 272 -15.10 -8.06 -13.88
N ASN A 273 -14.10 -7.23 -14.15
CA ASN A 273 -12.75 -7.72 -14.39
C ASN A 273 -11.72 -6.59 -14.20
N THR A 274 -10.50 -7.00 -13.95
CA THR A 274 -9.33 -6.13 -13.90
C THR A 274 -8.34 -6.58 -14.97
N GLN A 275 -7.76 -5.63 -15.69
CA GLN A 275 -6.75 -5.87 -16.71
C GLN A 275 -5.57 -4.92 -16.48
N ARG A 276 -4.36 -5.42 -16.73
CA ARG A 276 -3.12 -4.66 -16.67
C ARG A 276 -2.24 -5.06 -17.84
N PHE A 277 -1.78 -4.09 -18.60
CA PHE A 277 -0.75 -4.27 -19.61
C PHE A 277 0.44 -3.40 -19.23
N SER A 278 1.63 -3.97 -19.19
CA SER A 278 2.85 -3.27 -18.82
C SER A 278 3.96 -3.57 -19.81
N VAL A 279 4.77 -2.57 -20.07
CA VAL A 279 5.99 -2.69 -20.89
C VAL A 279 7.12 -1.99 -20.15
N ARG A 280 8.26 -2.65 -20.02
CA ARG A 280 9.51 -2.08 -19.48
C ARG A 280 10.64 -2.27 -20.48
N GLY A 281 11.50 -1.28 -20.58
CA GLY A 281 12.77 -1.35 -21.30
C GLY A 281 13.89 -0.71 -20.47
N ASN A 282 14.95 -1.46 -20.23
CA ASN A 282 16.18 -1.01 -19.58
C ASN A 282 17.34 -1.18 -20.55
N VAL A 283 18.11 -0.14 -20.76
CA VAL A 283 19.27 -0.14 -21.66
C VAL A 283 20.46 0.44 -20.93
N ASP A 284 21.56 -0.30 -20.92
CA ASP A 284 22.86 0.12 -20.41
C ASP A 284 23.83 0.29 -21.57
N ILE A 285 24.57 1.38 -21.62
CA ILE A 285 25.46 1.75 -22.75
C ILE A 285 26.83 2.15 -22.21
N ASP A 286 27.88 1.45 -22.65
CA ASP A 286 29.25 1.85 -22.45
C ASP A 286 29.65 2.80 -23.59
N ILE A 287 29.48 4.12 -23.36
CA ILE A 287 29.81 5.16 -24.36
C ILE A 287 31.31 5.14 -24.64
N THR A 288 32.10 5.09 -23.58
CA THR A 288 33.56 4.87 -23.60
C THR A 288 33.92 3.91 -22.46
N ASP A 289 35.19 3.54 -22.33
CA ASP A 289 35.69 2.72 -21.21
C ASP A 289 35.52 3.43 -19.87
N ASP A 290 35.46 4.77 -19.87
CA ASP A 290 35.33 5.61 -18.68
C ASP A 290 33.90 6.14 -18.48
N ILE A 291 33.01 6.08 -19.47
CA ILE A 291 31.69 6.69 -19.43
C ILE A 291 30.61 5.65 -19.75
N LYS A 292 29.76 5.42 -18.79
CA LYS A 292 28.58 4.55 -18.92
C LYS A 292 27.32 5.37 -18.78
N ALA A 293 26.28 5.02 -19.51
CA ALA A 293 24.97 5.62 -19.40
C ALA A 293 23.90 4.53 -19.32
N TRP A 294 22.77 4.86 -18.74
CA TRP A 294 21.60 3.99 -18.76
C TRP A 294 20.33 4.77 -19.05
N VAL A 295 19.35 4.08 -19.60
CA VAL A 295 17.98 4.58 -19.83
C VAL A 295 17.02 3.51 -19.42
N ASN A 296 16.09 3.84 -18.55
CA ASN A 296 15.00 2.99 -18.14
C ASN A 296 13.67 3.64 -18.50
N SER A 297 12.76 2.88 -19.03
CA SER A 297 11.40 3.34 -19.29
C SER A 297 10.38 2.26 -18.98
N SER A 298 9.24 2.63 -18.43
CA SER A 298 8.12 1.72 -18.32
C SER A 298 6.79 2.43 -18.54
N ALA A 299 5.82 1.71 -19.08
CA ALA A 299 4.45 2.15 -19.24
C ALA A 299 3.51 1.07 -18.69
N THR A 300 2.56 1.48 -17.84
CA THR A 300 1.54 0.60 -17.28
C THR A 300 0.15 1.13 -17.60
N PHE A 301 -0.68 0.28 -18.18
CA PHE A 301 -2.07 0.52 -18.53
C PHE A 301 -2.93 -0.39 -17.65
N TYR A 302 -3.70 0.21 -16.76
CA TYR A 302 -4.57 -0.51 -15.83
C TYR A 302 -6.01 -0.10 -16.08
N ASP A 303 -6.90 -1.07 -16.24
CA ASP A 303 -8.33 -0.90 -16.38
C ASP A 303 -9.05 -1.85 -15.43
N SER A 304 -10.04 -1.35 -14.69
CA SER A 304 -10.93 -2.16 -13.85
C SER A 304 -12.37 -1.83 -14.18
N HIS A 305 -13.13 -2.82 -14.62
CA HIS A 305 -14.55 -2.70 -14.95
C HIS A 305 -15.38 -3.28 -13.81
N SER A 306 -16.40 -2.55 -13.35
CA SER A 306 -17.32 -2.98 -12.31
C SER A 306 -18.75 -2.55 -12.60
N ALA A 307 -19.72 -3.32 -12.15
CA ALA A 307 -21.11 -2.90 -12.06
C ALA A 307 -21.24 -1.75 -11.04
N LYS A 308 -22.34 -1.02 -11.11
CA LYS A 308 -22.75 -0.07 -10.06
C LYS A 308 -23.23 -0.80 -8.81
N GLY A 309 -23.19 -0.12 -7.67
CA GLY A 309 -23.63 -0.65 -6.38
C GLY A 309 -22.49 -1.22 -5.53
N ASN A 310 -22.64 -1.15 -4.21
CA ASN A 310 -21.71 -1.73 -3.23
C ASN A 310 -22.30 -3.02 -2.65
N TYR A 311 -22.05 -4.13 -3.34
CA TYR A 311 -22.57 -5.44 -2.96
C TYR A 311 -22.20 -5.88 -1.55
N TRP A 312 -20.93 -5.75 -1.18
CA TRP A 312 -20.43 -6.26 0.09
C TRP A 312 -21.03 -5.53 1.29
N GLU A 313 -21.25 -4.23 1.17
CA GLU A 313 -21.94 -3.44 2.19
C GLU A 313 -23.40 -3.86 2.30
N ALA A 314 -24.09 -3.96 1.15
CA ALA A 314 -25.49 -4.39 1.14
C ALA A 314 -25.66 -5.80 1.69
N ALA A 315 -24.81 -6.75 1.30
CA ALA A 315 -24.86 -8.13 1.78
C ALA A 315 -24.67 -8.25 3.30
N SER A 316 -23.78 -7.42 3.88
CA SER A 316 -23.49 -7.42 5.32
C SER A 316 -24.50 -6.66 6.17
N THR A 317 -25.29 -5.76 5.57
CA THR A 317 -26.26 -4.90 6.29
C THR A 317 -27.71 -5.23 6.04
N TRP A 318 -28.01 -6.14 5.11
CA TRP A 318 -29.37 -6.54 4.81
C TRP A 318 -30.07 -7.15 6.03
N ARG A 319 -31.38 -6.82 6.24
CA ARG A 319 -32.21 -7.31 7.34
C ARG A 319 -33.57 -7.75 6.78
N PRO A 320 -34.13 -8.87 7.24
CA PRO A 320 -35.43 -9.33 6.78
C PRO A 320 -36.53 -8.36 7.22
N ASN A 321 -37.55 -8.20 6.35
CA ASN A 321 -38.71 -7.36 6.61
C ASN A 321 -38.43 -5.93 7.11
N PHE A 322 -37.27 -5.38 6.76
CA PHE A 322 -36.97 -3.98 7.05
C PHE A 322 -37.59 -3.11 5.96
N PRO A 323 -38.21 -1.94 6.27
CA PRO A 323 -38.98 -1.13 5.31
C PRO A 323 -38.21 -0.75 4.04
N GLN A 324 -36.86 -0.65 4.12
CA GLN A 324 -35.97 -0.32 3.00
C GLN A 324 -35.44 -1.55 2.26
N ASN A 325 -35.64 -2.77 2.78
CA ASN A 325 -35.09 -3.99 2.20
C ASN A 325 -36.18 -4.81 1.49
N ALA A 326 -35.88 -5.31 0.32
CA ALA A 326 -36.72 -6.19 -0.47
C ALA A 326 -35.93 -7.38 -0.97
N ALA A 327 -36.57 -8.45 -1.40
CA ALA A 327 -35.94 -9.43 -2.25
C ALA A 327 -35.44 -8.73 -3.51
N PRO A 328 -34.23 -9.04 -4.04
CA PRO A 328 -33.71 -8.37 -5.24
C PRO A 328 -34.62 -8.49 -6.47
N LEU A 329 -35.24 -9.64 -6.61
CA LEU A 329 -36.07 -10.02 -7.76
C LEU A 329 -37.43 -10.58 -7.30
N ILE A 330 -38.46 -10.39 -8.11
CA ILE A 330 -39.79 -10.98 -7.92
C ILE A 330 -40.18 -11.69 -9.22
N SER A 331 -40.59 -12.97 -9.15
CA SER A 331 -41.03 -13.71 -10.32
C SER A 331 -42.37 -13.22 -10.86
N THR A 332 -42.48 -13.11 -12.19
CA THR A 332 -43.74 -12.83 -12.89
C THR A 332 -44.79 -13.90 -12.67
N ASP A 333 -44.38 -15.14 -12.34
CA ASP A 333 -45.31 -16.26 -12.02
C ASP A 333 -46.15 -16.00 -10.77
N MET A 334 -45.78 -15.01 -9.96
CA MET A 334 -46.49 -14.64 -8.75
C MET A 334 -47.71 -13.73 -9.03
N ILE A 335 -47.92 -13.28 -10.26
CA ILE A 335 -49.07 -12.41 -10.60
C ILE A 335 -50.35 -13.26 -10.64
N ALA A 336 -51.33 -12.81 -9.89
CA ALA A 336 -52.66 -13.48 -9.86
C ALA A 336 -53.31 -13.48 -11.26
N PRO A 337 -53.95 -14.55 -11.68
CA PRO A 337 -54.56 -14.65 -13.02
C PRO A 337 -55.57 -13.54 -13.34
N ASN A 338 -56.26 -13.02 -12.31
CA ASN A 338 -57.23 -11.95 -12.43
C ASN A 338 -56.67 -10.52 -12.26
N ALA A 339 -55.37 -10.38 -11.99
CA ALA A 339 -54.72 -9.09 -11.78
C ALA A 339 -54.37 -8.40 -13.11
N LYS A 340 -55.37 -8.02 -13.91
CA LYS A 340 -55.20 -7.48 -15.27
C LYS A 340 -54.17 -6.32 -15.32
N ALA A 341 -54.26 -5.34 -14.41
CA ALA A 341 -53.34 -4.20 -14.38
C ALA A 341 -51.91 -4.61 -14.15
N ALA A 342 -51.64 -5.65 -13.35
CA ALA A 342 -50.29 -6.17 -13.14
C ALA A 342 -49.77 -6.90 -14.40
N TRP A 343 -50.62 -7.62 -15.12
CA TRP A 343 -50.26 -8.24 -16.40
C TRP A 343 -50.00 -7.20 -17.51
N ASP A 344 -50.82 -6.15 -17.59
CA ASP A 344 -50.59 -5.05 -18.51
C ASP A 344 -49.24 -4.37 -18.24
N LEU A 345 -48.93 -4.13 -16.97
CA LEU A 345 -47.65 -3.54 -16.55
C LEU A 345 -46.46 -4.48 -16.88
N MET A 346 -46.60 -5.79 -16.65
CA MET A 346 -45.60 -6.78 -16.98
C MET A 346 -45.25 -6.78 -18.47
N SER A 347 -46.27 -6.62 -19.36
CA SER A 347 -46.07 -6.65 -20.80
C SER A 347 -45.13 -5.56 -21.34
N VAL A 348 -44.97 -4.46 -20.62
CA VAL A 348 -44.12 -3.31 -20.95
C VAL A 348 -42.90 -3.18 -20.04
N ALA A 349 -42.74 -4.07 -19.07
CA ALA A 349 -41.66 -4.06 -18.11
C ALA A 349 -40.36 -4.59 -18.71
N LYS A 350 -39.23 -4.01 -18.32
CA LYS A 350 -37.92 -4.59 -18.56
C LYS A 350 -37.63 -5.64 -17.49
N LEU A 351 -37.80 -6.91 -17.87
CA LEU A 351 -37.58 -8.03 -16.95
C LEU A 351 -36.12 -8.48 -16.96
N VAL A 352 -35.62 -8.89 -15.80
CA VAL A 352 -34.37 -9.62 -15.66
C VAL A 352 -34.59 -11.06 -16.12
N ASP A 353 -33.73 -11.54 -17.01
CA ASP A 353 -33.81 -12.87 -17.64
C ASP A 353 -35.20 -13.21 -18.25
N GLY A 354 -35.95 -12.17 -18.62
CA GLY A 354 -37.30 -12.31 -19.20
C GLY A 354 -38.37 -12.80 -18.23
N LYS A 355 -38.05 -12.93 -16.93
CA LYS A 355 -38.93 -13.56 -15.92
C LYS A 355 -39.08 -12.77 -14.63
N TYR A 356 -38.13 -11.91 -14.28
CA TYR A 356 -38.12 -11.30 -12.96
C TYR A 356 -38.23 -9.77 -13.02
N PHE A 357 -39.07 -9.20 -12.17
CA PHE A 357 -39.03 -7.77 -11.87
C PHE A 357 -37.90 -7.44 -10.92
N LEU A 358 -37.30 -6.27 -11.08
CA LEU A 358 -36.47 -5.67 -10.02
C LEU A 358 -37.38 -5.21 -8.90
N ALA A 359 -37.16 -5.71 -7.69
CA ALA A 359 -38.02 -5.38 -6.55
C ALA A 359 -37.58 -4.05 -5.90
N GLY A 360 -38.60 -3.31 -5.42
CA GLY A 360 -38.44 -2.14 -4.56
C GLY A 360 -39.39 -2.19 -3.39
N THR A 361 -39.20 -1.25 -2.46
CA THR A 361 -40.15 -1.02 -1.37
C THR A 361 -40.70 0.40 -1.44
N GLN A 362 -41.79 0.67 -0.72
CA GLN A 362 -42.32 2.03 -0.63
C GLN A 362 -41.32 3.01 0.02
N ALA A 363 -40.47 2.51 0.91
CA ALA A 363 -39.45 3.29 1.60
C ALA A 363 -38.18 3.51 0.72
N ASN A 364 -37.96 2.62 -0.24
CA ASN A 364 -36.76 2.68 -1.10
C ASN A 364 -37.10 2.18 -2.52
N SER A 365 -37.20 3.12 -3.44
CA SER A 365 -37.46 2.87 -4.86
C SER A 365 -36.19 2.40 -5.64
N SER A 366 -35.07 2.24 -4.96
CA SER A 366 -33.85 1.63 -5.50
C SER A 366 -33.19 0.78 -4.41
N ASN A 367 -32.38 -0.19 -4.81
CA ASN A 367 -31.54 -0.95 -3.90
C ASN A 367 -30.25 -1.39 -4.62
N VAL A 368 -29.22 -1.71 -3.84
CA VAL A 368 -27.89 -2.05 -4.38
C VAL A 368 -27.92 -3.25 -5.30
N PHE A 369 -28.79 -4.23 -5.05
CA PHE A 369 -28.91 -5.40 -5.92
C PHE A 369 -29.56 -5.05 -7.26
N ALA A 370 -30.57 -4.17 -7.26
CA ALA A 370 -31.15 -3.62 -8.49
C ALA A 370 -30.13 -2.76 -9.25
N ASP A 371 -29.27 -2.01 -8.55
CA ASP A 371 -28.16 -1.27 -9.15
C ASP A 371 -27.24 -2.19 -9.95
N ILE A 372 -26.88 -3.36 -9.38
CA ILE A 372 -26.00 -4.34 -10.03
C ILE A 372 -26.63 -4.90 -11.30
N TYR A 373 -27.96 -5.00 -11.36
CA TYR A 373 -28.66 -5.47 -12.56
C TYR A 373 -28.82 -4.38 -13.63
N SER A 374 -29.03 -3.13 -13.25
CA SER A 374 -29.57 -2.16 -14.18
C SER A 374 -29.00 -0.74 -14.10
N ALA A 375 -28.31 -0.33 -13.06
CA ALA A 375 -27.80 1.03 -12.90
C ALA A 375 -26.61 1.36 -13.81
N GLY A 376 -26.12 0.38 -14.57
CA GLY A 376 -25.01 0.57 -15.51
C GLY A 376 -23.68 0.08 -14.96
N SER A 377 -22.59 0.67 -15.45
CA SER A 377 -21.23 0.23 -15.12
C SER A 377 -20.29 1.38 -14.89
N SER A 378 -19.20 1.08 -14.22
CA SER A 378 -18.07 1.99 -13.98
C SER A 378 -16.79 1.33 -14.47
N LYS A 379 -15.90 2.14 -15.02
CA LYS A 379 -14.57 1.72 -15.42
C LYS A 379 -13.54 2.67 -14.80
N PHE A 380 -12.69 2.13 -13.92
CA PHE A 380 -11.49 2.82 -13.46
C PHE A 380 -10.39 2.63 -14.48
N THR A 381 -9.72 3.72 -14.82
CA THR A 381 -8.61 3.75 -15.78
C THR A 381 -7.42 4.42 -15.11
N SER A 382 -6.25 3.76 -15.16
CA SER A 382 -4.97 4.36 -14.75
C SER A 382 -3.94 4.17 -15.85
N ARG A 383 -3.15 5.22 -16.09
CA ARG A 383 -2.08 5.26 -17.07
C ARG A 383 -0.85 5.82 -16.41
N GLN A 384 0.23 5.06 -16.46
CA GLN A 384 1.49 5.46 -15.85
C GLN A 384 2.62 5.37 -16.86
N PHE A 385 3.47 6.35 -16.82
CA PHE A 385 4.71 6.39 -17.56
C PHE A 385 5.83 6.75 -16.61
N GLN A 386 6.92 5.97 -16.62
CA GLN A 386 8.11 6.18 -15.83
C GLN A 386 9.31 6.22 -16.75
N PHE A 387 10.16 7.19 -16.54
CA PHE A 387 11.39 7.35 -17.28
C PHE A 387 12.51 7.78 -16.34
N ASP A 388 13.65 7.14 -16.46
CA ASP A 388 14.85 7.59 -15.78
C ASP A 388 16.11 7.32 -16.61
N THR A 389 17.13 8.12 -16.40
CA THR A 389 18.41 8.04 -17.09
C THR A 389 19.52 8.54 -16.19
N GLY A 390 20.73 8.06 -16.45
CA GLY A 390 21.88 8.52 -15.73
C GLY A 390 23.18 8.24 -16.48
N ILE A 391 24.23 8.82 -15.96
CA ILE A 391 25.59 8.70 -16.47
C ILE A 391 26.52 8.40 -15.30
N ASN A 392 27.40 7.42 -15.48
CA ASN A 392 28.48 7.13 -14.57
C ASN A 392 29.82 7.40 -15.28
N ILE A 393 30.66 8.20 -14.66
CA ILE A 393 31.99 8.61 -15.19
C ILE A 393 33.07 8.12 -14.24
N ASN A 394 33.95 7.26 -14.73
CA ASN A 394 35.13 6.82 -14.00
C ASN A 394 36.21 7.93 -14.02
N LEU A 395 36.50 8.48 -12.87
CA LEU A 395 37.47 9.57 -12.70
C LEU A 395 38.83 9.06 -12.23
N HIS A 396 39.21 7.81 -12.58
CA HIS A 396 40.47 7.19 -12.13
C HIS A 396 41.72 7.97 -12.54
N LYS A 397 41.63 8.77 -13.61
CA LYS A 397 42.72 9.66 -14.06
C LYS A 397 42.93 10.86 -13.11
N VAL A 398 41.91 11.25 -12.35
CA VAL A 398 41.97 12.30 -11.32
C VAL A 398 42.42 11.70 -9.99
N LEU A 399 41.71 10.64 -9.58
CA LEU A 399 41.99 9.90 -8.35
C LEU A 399 41.60 8.43 -8.54
N LYS A 400 42.52 7.51 -8.30
CA LYS A 400 42.28 6.08 -8.40
C LYS A 400 41.13 5.68 -7.48
N GLY A 401 40.08 5.06 -8.04
CA GLY A 401 38.90 4.62 -7.31
C GLY A 401 37.77 5.65 -7.20
N LEU A 402 37.95 6.86 -7.80
CA LEU A 402 36.90 7.88 -7.83
C LEU A 402 36.00 7.69 -9.07
N SER A 403 34.72 7.85 -8.89
CA SER A 403 33.71 7.98 -9.96
C SER A 403 32.66 9.04 -9.63
N PHE A 404 32.01 9.54 -10.65
CA PHE A 404 30.87 10.45 -10.53
C PHE A 404 29.67 9.88 -11.26
N GLU A 405 28.49 9.96 -10.63
CA GLU A 405 27.25 9.45 -11.18
C GLU A 405 26.14 10.48 -11.07
N THR A 406 25.32 10.59 -12.11
CA THR A 406 24.10 11.39 -12.09
C THR A 406 22.90 10.49 -12.36
N HIS A 407 21.77 10.83 -11.80
CA HIS A 407 20.50 10.17 -12.05
C HIS A 407 19.39 11.21 -12.16
N PHE A 408 18.60 11.14 -13.22
CA PHE A 408 17.43 11.97 -13.45
C PHE A 408 16.23 11.10 -13.74
N ALA A 409 15.08 11.40 -13.14
CA ALA A 409 13.85 10.70 -13.42
C ALA A 409 12.65 11.65 -13.53
N VAL A 410 11.72 11.28 -14.39
CA VAL A 410 10.40 11.90 -14.52
C VAL A 410 9.35 10.83 -14.69
N ASP A 411 8.35 10.86 -13.83
CA ASP A 411 7.22 9.93 -13.86
C ASP A 411 5.92 10.71 -14.01
N TYR A 412 4.99 10.14 -14.75
CA TYR A 412 3.68 10.72 -14.98
C TYR A 412 2.61 9.65 -14.78
N ALA A 413 1.61 9.94 -13.95
CA ALA A 413 0.50 9.03 -13.71
C ALA A 413 -0.82 9.79 -13.77
N THR A 414 -1.79 9.24 -14.49
CA THR A 414 -3.15 9.75 -14.53
C THR A 414 -4.13 8.64 -14.19
N SER A 415 -5.20 8.99 -13.49
CA SER A 415 -6.30 8.08 -13.28
C SER A 415 -7.64 8.81 -13.30
N TYR A 416 -8.70 8.10 -13.70
CA TYR A 416 -10.06 8.60 -13.71
C TYR A 416 -11.07 7.45 -13.75
N ASN A 417 -12.29 7.74 -13.33
CA ASN A 417 -13.42 6.85 -13.49
C ASN A 417 -14.31 7.34 -14.63
N THR A 418 -14.74 6.41 -15.48
CA THR A 418 -15.82 6.64 -16.43
C THR A 418 -17.02 5.81 -16.01
N SER A 419 -18.22 6.36 -16.09
CA SER A 419 -19.43 5.63 -15.77
C SER A 419 -20.57 5.97 -16.70
N PHE A 420 -21.46 4.98 -16.90
CA PHE A 420 -22.77 5.17 -17.47
C PHE A 420 -23.79 4.95 -16.34
N ASP A 421 -24.51 5.99 -15.97
CA ASP A 421 -25.45 5.98 -14.86
C ASP A 421 -26.86 5.87 -15.43
N ASN A 422 -27.34 4.64 -15.56
CA ASN A 422 -28.69 4.35 -16.02
C ASN A 422 -29.70 4.53 -14.90
N SER A 423 -30.86 5.05 -15.20
CA SER A 423 -32.02 4.89 -14.35
C SER A 423 -32.77 3.59 -14.70
N TYR A 424 -33.42 3.03 -13.73
CA TYR A 424 -34.22 1.81 -13.89
C TYR A 424 -35.51 1.90 -13.08
N ALA A 425 -36.50 1.12 -13.48
CA ALA A 425 -37.75 0.97 -12.73
C ALA A 425 -37.63 -0.19 -11.76
N VAL A 426 -38.21 -0.01 -10.56
CA VAL A 426 -38.45 -1.09 -9.61
C VAL A 426 -39.97 -1.29 -9.44
N TYR A 427 -40.33 -2.47 -8.99
CA TYR A 427 -41.71 -2.88 -8.89
C TYR A 427 -42.04 -3.27 -7.44
N ILE A 428 -43.10 -2.68 -6.92
CA ILE A 428 -43.58 -2.85 -5.53
C ILE A 428 -44.85 -3.66 -5.58
N PRO A 429 -44.86 -4.94 -5.14
CA PRO A 429 -46.02 -5.80 -5.18
C PRO A 429 -46.99 -5.53 -4.01
N THR A 430 -48.29 -5.63 -4.29
CA THR A 430 -49.32 -5.83 -3.25
C THR A 430 -49.69 -7.29 -3.25
N TRP A 431 -49.51 -7.96 -2.11
CA TRP A 431 -49.75 -9.37 -1.94
C TRP A 431 -51.15 -9.64 -1.34
N ALA A 432 -51.81 -10.66 -1.82
CA ALA A 432 -53.05 -11.20 -1.23
C ALA A 432 -53.09 -12.72 -1.38
N ASN A 433 -53.87 -13.37 -0.50
CA ASN A 433 -54.13 -14.79 -0.65
C ASN A 433 -55.21 -14.98 -1.73
N VAL A 434 -54.87 -15.72 -2.78
CA VAL A 434 -55.77 -16.09 -3.88
C VAL A 434 -55.76 -17.61 -3.95
N ASP A 435 -56.90 -18.22 -3.65
CA ASP A 435 -57.11 -19.67 -3.65
C ASP A 435 -56.08 -20.44 -2.82
N GLY A 436 -55.74 -19.91 -1.65
CA GLY A 436 -54.77 -20.52 -0.73
C GLY A 436 -53.29 -20.25 -1.05
N LYS A 437 -53.00 -19.42 -2.03
CA LYS A 437 -51.63 -19.04 -2.41
C LYS A 437 -51.42 -17.54 -2.31
N ASP A 438 -50.26 -17.12 -1.80
CA ASP A 438 -49.87 -15.73 -1.87
C ASP A 438 -49.54 -15.34 -3.32
N MET A 439 -50.29 -14.36 -3.83
CA MET A 439 -50.14 -13.88 -5.19
C MET A 439 -50.15 -12.35 -5.24
N ILE A 440 -49.57 -11.80 -6.29
CA ILE A 440 -49.56 -10.35 -6.54
C ILE A 440 -50.87 -9.96 -7.16
N VAL A 441 -51.67 -9.17 -6.44
CA VAL A 441 -52.96 -8.65 -6.93
C VAL A 441 -52.84 -7.23 -7.52
N ALA A 442 -51.80 -6.50 -7.16
CA ALA A 442 -51.47 -5.20 -7.73
C ALA A 442 -49.96 -5.01 -7.75
N LEU A 443 -49.49 -4.27 -8.73
CA LEU A 443 -48.05 -3.97 -8.92
C LEU A 443 -47.91 -2.47 -9.18
N LYS A 444 -47.11 -1.80 -8.37
CA LYS A 444 -46.77 -0.39 -8.56
C LYS A 444 -45.39 -0.28 -9.18
N LYS A 445 -45.27 0.48 -10.25
CA LYS A 445 -43.99 0.83 -10.86
C LYS A 445 -43.45 2.13 -10.27
N GLU A 446 -42.20 2.16 -9.85
CA GLU A 446 -41.44 3.33 -9.43
C GLU A 446 -40.19 3.50 -10.29
N GLY A 447 -39.98 4.74 -10.75
CA GLY A 447 -38.86 5.06 -11.62
C GLY A 447 -39.11 4.73 -13.10
N GLU A 448 -38.11 4.95 -13.91
CA GLU A 448 -38.16 4.73 -15.36
C GLU A 448 -36.88 4.05 -15.86
N ASP A 449 -37.03 3.12 -16.79
CA ASP A 449 -35.93 2.48 -17.47
C ASP A 449 -35.36 3.39 -18.54
N LYS A 450 -34.22 4.03 -18.26
CA LYS A 450 -33.54 4.91 -19.21
C LYS A 450 -32.04 4.63 -19.21
N LYS A 451 -31.50 4.30 -20.37
CA LYS A 451 -30.06 4.23 -20.55
C LYS A 451 -29.46 5.63 -20.60
N SER A 452 -28.37 5.83 -19.89
CA SER A 452 -27.60 7.07 -20.00
C SER A 452 -27.01 7.19 -21.42
N GLY A 453 -27.27 8.32 -22.08
CA GLY A 453 -26.62 8.67 -23.34
C GLY A 453 -25.26 9.33 -23.14
N ASN A 454 -24.93 9.73 -21.93
CA ASN A 454 -23.70 10.45 -21.59
C ASN A 454 -22.81 9.61 -20.70
N GLN A 455 -21.52 9.65 -20.98
CA GLN A 455 -20.50 9.09 -20.10
C GLN A 455 -20.10 10.16 -19.07
N ASN A 456 -20.18 9.80 -17.79
CA ASN A 456 -19.67 10.64 -16.71
C ASN A 456 -18.19 10.34 -16.48
N ILE A 457 -17.39 11.38 -16.29
CA ILE A 457 -15.99 11.28 -15.90
C ILE A 457 -15.86 11.88 -14.50
N SER A 458 -15.28 11.14 -13.58
CA SER A 458 -15.11 11.56 -12.18
C SER A 458 -13.78 11.06 -11.62
N GLY A 459 -13.35 11.64 -10.48
CA GLY A 459 -12.14 11.21 -9.78
C GLY A 459 -10.87 11.35 -10.63
N SER A 460 -10.83 12.32 -11.55
CA SER A 460 -9.65 12.58 -12.36
C SER A 460 -8.51 13.06 -11.49
N THR A 461 -7.39 12.35 -11.54
CA THR A 461 -6.15 12.73 -10.87
C THR A 461 -4.99 12.68 -11.83
N ASP A 462 -4.05 13.58 -11.65
CA ASP A 462 -2.73 13.48 -12.25
C ASP A 462 -1.65 13.65 -11.18
N ASN A 463 -0.56 12.95 -11.38
CA ASN A 463 0.59 12.95 -10.48
C ASN A 463 1.86 13.00 -11.33
N GLN A 464 2.67 14.01 -11.12
CA GLN A 464 3.97 14.14 -11.75
C GLN A 464 5.06 14.08 -10.68
N THR A 465 6.04 13.21 -10.89
CA THR A 465 7.20 13.08 -10.02
C THR A 465 8.47 13.41 -10.78
N MET A 466 9.34 14.19 -10.18
CA MET A 466 10.68 14.48 -10.66
C MET A 466 11.68 14.11 -9.60
N PHE A 467 12.76 13.46 -10.00
CA PHE A 467 13.89 13.11 -9.13
C PHE A 467 15.20 13.43 -9.82
N PHE A 468 16.14 13.93 -9.06
CA PHE A 468 17.50 14.19 -9.52
C PHE A 468 18.48 13.82 -8.41
N SER A 469 19.61 13.18 -8.78
CA SER A 469 20.76 13.03 -7.88
C SER A 469 22.07 13.16 -8.63
N GLY A 470 23.10 13.58 -7.88
CA GLY A 470 24.47 13.57 -8.31
C GLY A 470 25.34 13.07 -7.16
N GLN A 471 26.20 12.09 -7.44
CA GLN A 471 27.02 11.47 -6.41
C GLN A 471 28.47 11.26 -6.85
N PHE A 472 29.40 11.50 -5.92
CA PHE A 472 30.78 11.06 -6.01
C PHE A 472 30.96 9.78 -5.21
N ASN A 473 31.56 8.76 -5.82
CA ASN A 473 31.89 7.50 -5.18
C ASN A 473 33.42 7.32 -5.19
N TYR A 474 33.96 6.91 -4.06
CA TYR A 474 35.36 6.56 -3.91
C TYR A 474 35.49 5.17 -3.32
N ASN A 475 36.19 4.27 -4.00
CA ASN A 475 36.45 2.92 -3.55
C ASN A 475 37.93 2.58 -3.75
N ASN A 476 38.63 2.25 -2.68
CA ASN A 476 40.07 1.88 -2.78
C ASN A 476 40.47 0.91 -1.67
N THR A 477 41.43 0.06 -2.01
CA THR A 477 42.06 -0.85 -1.06
C THR A 477 43.51 -0.47 -0.89
N PHE A 478 43.93 -0.11 0.33
CA PHE A 478 45.29 0.22 0.68
C PHE A 478 45.98 -0.98 1.37
N ASN A 479 47.23 -1.21 1.03
CA ASN A 479 48.04 -2.28 1.62
C ASN A 479 47.36 -3.68 1.60
N LYS A 480 46.39 -3.91 0.69
CA LYS A 480 45.62 -5.15 0.56
C LYS A 480 44.72 -5.50 1.75
N VAL A 481 44.67 -4.69 2.80
CA VAL A 481 43.90 -4.99 4.05
C VAL A 481 43.01 -3.84 4.50
N HIS A 482 43.26 -2.61 4.03
CA HIS A 482 42.43 -1.45 4.39
C HIS A 482 41.48 -1.14 3.23
N ASN A 483 40.24 -1.46 3.34
CA ASN A 483 39.21 -1.17 2.35
C ASN A 483 38.42 0.05 2.77
N LEU A 484 38.44 1.09 1.94
CA LEU A 484 37.69 2.33 2.15
C LEU A 484 36.71 2.55 1.00
N SER A 485 35.46 2.75 1.32
CA SER A 485 34.42 3.21 0.41
C SER A 485 33.83 4.50 0.98
N ALA A 486 33.75 5.55 0.17
CA ALA A 486 33.12 6.80 0.58
C ALA A 486 32.19 7.30 -0.53
N MET A 487 31.14 7.98 -0.15
CA MET A 487 30.17 8.55 -1.05
C MET A 487 29.72 9.94 -0.55
N LEU A 488 29.60 10.87 -1.47
CA LEU A 488 28.93 12.15 -1.26
C LEU A 488 27.82 12.28 -2.29
N ILE A 489 26.58 12.40 -1.86
CA ILE A 489 25.42 12.49 -2.73
C ILE A 489 24.55 13.71 -2.41
N ALA A 490 24.14 14.42 -3.45
CA ALA A 490 23.07 15.40 -3.41
C ALA A 490 21.88 14.87 -4.18
N SER A 491 20.70 14.88 -3.58
CA SER A 491 19.49 14.41 -4.22
C SER A 491 18.31 15.38 -3.99
N GLY A 492 17.42 15.45 -4.97
CA GLY A 492 16.20 16.24 -4.94
C GLY A 492 15.01 15.46 -5.48
N PHE A 493 13.88 15.63 -4.85
CA PHE A 493 12.61 15.02 -5.20
C PHE A 493 11.52 16.09 -5.20
N GLN A 494 10.64 16.06 -6.20
CA GLN A 494 9.46 16.89 -6.25
C GLN A 494 8.29 16.10 -6.84
N GLN A 495 7.15 16.16 -6.17
CA GLN A 495 5.89 15.56 -6.63
C GLN A 495 4.79 16.62 -6.61
N SER A 496 4.07 16.75 -7.72
CA SER A 496 2.83 17.51 -7.83
C SER A 496 1.66 16.57 -8.05
N LYS A 497 0.56 16.84 -7.34
CA LYS A 497 -0.70 16.08 -7.47
C LYS A 497 -1.84 17.05 -7.77
N SER A 498 -2.76 16.61 -8.62
CA SER A 498 -4.00 17.38 -8.86
C SER A 498 -4.76 17.60 -7.56
N GLY A 499 -5.36 18.77 -7.42
CA GLY A 499 -6.09 19.17 -6.21
C GLY A 499 -5.21 19.58 -5.02
N GLN A 500 -3.88 19.50 -5.12
CA GLN A 500 -2.95 19.97 -4.09
C GLN A 500 -2.22 21.21 -4.55
N TYR A 501 -2.32 22.30 -3.77
CA TYR A 501 -1.61 23.55 -4.08
C TYR A 501 -0.10 23.42 -3.89
N HIS A 502 0.33 22.79 -2.80
CA HIS A 502 1.74 22.62 -2.48
C HIS A 502 2.30 21.32 -3.05
N LYS A 503 3.45 21.43 -3.72
CA LYS A 503 4.22 20.29 -4.17
C LYS A 503 4.91 19.63 -2.98
N ASN A 504 4.93 18.30 -2.98
CA ASN A 504 5.73 17.54 -2.01
C ASN A 504 7.18 17.51 -2.50
N SER A 505 8.07 18.26 -1.85
CA SER A 505 9.47 18.40 -2.25
C SER A 505 10.39 18.02 -1.10
N SER A 506 11.56 17.46 -1.44
CA SER A 506 12.65 17.24 -0.49
C SER A 506 14.00 17.44 -1.17
N ALA A 507 14.95 17.94 -0.41
CA ALA A 507 16.37 18.02 -0.80
C ALA A 507 17.23 17.44 0.30
N ASN A 508 18.26 16.71 -0.10
CA ASN A 508 19.13 15.98 0.80
C ASN A 508 20.57 16.01 0.30
N LEU A 509 21.51 16.33 1.19
CA LEU A 509 22.94 16.17 0.97
C LEU A 509 23.45 15.14 1.96
N ALA A 510 23.98 14.02 1.49
CA ALA A 510 24.43 12.96 2.36
C ALA A 510 25.86 12.53 2.07
N PHE A 511 26.56 12.19 3.13
CA PHE A 511 27.90 11.62 3.12
C PHE A 511 27.88 10.25 3.80
N ASP A 512 28.62 9.30 3.22
CA ASP A 512 28.82 7.97 3.77
C ASP A 512 30.30 7.58 3.66
N ALA A 513 30.82 6.92 4.68
CA ALA A 513 32.16 6.37 4.69
C ALA A 513 32.15 5.00 5.38
N SER A 514 32.42 3.97 4.59
CA SER A 514 32.58 2.60 5.06
C SER A 514 34.03 2.19 5.02
N TYR A 515 34.52 1.66 6.12
CA TYR A 515 35.88 1.17 6.26
C TYR A 515 35.88 -0.24 6.82
N ASN A 516 36.72 -1.11 6.28
CA ASN A 516 37.01 -2.38 6.94
C ASN A 516 38.53 -2.67 6.92
N TYR A 517 39.01 -3.25 8.02
CA TYR A 517 40.37 -3.75 8.18
C TYR A 517 40.39 -5.26 8.02
N ALA A 518 41.09 -5.73 6.99
CA ALA A 518 41.29 -7.15 6.70
C ALA A 518 40.02 -7.99 6.65
N GLN A 519 38.87 -7.37 6.36
CA GLN A 519 37.54 -7.96 6.44
C GLN A 519 37.23 -8.57 7.83
N LYS A 520 37.79 -8.01 8.90
CA LYS A 520 37.55 -8.39 10.30
C LYS A 520 36.77 -7.35 11.06
N TYR A 521 37.24 -6.11 11.05
CA TYR A 521 36.66 -4.97 11.76
C TYR A 521 36.08 -4.01 10.75
N TYR A 522 34.86 -3.62 10.97
CA TYR A 522 34.07 -2.75 10.09
C TYR A 522 33.64 -1.50 10.84
N ALA A 523 33.68 -0.37 10.18
CA ALA A 523 33.09 0.89 10.65
C ALA A 523 32.38 1.54 9.47
N ASP A 524 31.17 2.00 9.70
CA ASP A 524 30.34 2.68 8.70
C ASP A 524 29.77 3.95 9.33
N PHE A 525 30.03 5.09 8.74
CA PHE A 525 29.58 6.40 9.18
C PHE A 525 28.74 7.05 8.10
N GLY A 526 27.50 7.39 8.42
CA GLY A 526 26.58 8.13 7.56
C GLY A 526 26.17 9.46 8.17
N LEU A 527 26.05 10.48 7.34
CA LEU A 527 25.57 11.79 7.75
C LEU A 527 24.67 12.36 6.64
N ALA A 528 23.44 12.73 6.95
CA ALA A 528 22.55 13.43 6.02
C ALA A 528 22.20 14.82 6.56
N ALA A 529 22.38 15.82 5.70
CA ALA A 529 21.86 17.17 5.87
C ALA A 529 20.56 17.28 5.09
N ILE A 530 19.46 17.54 5.77
CA ILE A 530 18.11 17.62 5.19
C ILE A 530 17.58 19.04 5.26
N HIS A 531 16.74 19.40 4.30
CA HIS A 531 16.02 20.66 4.27
C HIS A 531 14.51 20.42 4.19
N SER A 532 13.72 21.07 5.04
CA SER A 532 12.25 21.04 5.02
C SER A 532 11.64 22.40 4.84
N ALA A 533 10.85 22.59 3.78
CA ALA A 533 10.07 23.80 3.58
C ALA A 533 8.83 23.90 4.49
N GLN A 534 8.51 22.85 5.27
CA GLN A 534 7.36 22.80 6.16
C GLN A 534 7.61 23.60 7.46
N LEU A 535 8.87 23.81 7.82
CA LEU A 535 9.30 24.47 9.05
C LEU A 535 9.60 25.97 8.85
N ALA A 536 9.67 26.72 9.95
CA ALA A 536 9.99 28.12 9.93
C ALA A 536 11.43 28.39 9.45
N PRO A 537 11.72 29.52 8.82
CA PRO A 537 13.09 29.95 8.55
C PRO A 537 13.94 29.91 9.82
N GLY A 538 15.10 29.28 9.75
CA GLY A 538 15.97 29.03 10.90
C GLY A 538 15.80 27.65 11.56
N HIS A 539 14.74 26.91 11.24
CA HIS A 539 14.47 25.55 11.71
C HIS A 539 14.35 24.55 10.56
N ARG A 540 14.70 24.94 9.34
CA ARG A 540 14.51 24.12 8.12
C ARG A 540 15.59 23.07 7.88
N GLU A 541 16.71 23.20 8.54
CA GLU A 541 17.90 22.36 8.32
C GLU A 541 18.14 21.48 9.54
N ALA A 542 18.45 20.21 9.30
CA ALA A 542 18.85 19.29 10.34
C ALA A 542 19.91 18.30 9.84
N LEU A 543 20.74 17.81 10.79
CA LEU A 543 21.74 16.78 10.55
C LEU A 543 21.30 15.45 11.16
N SER A 544 21.37 14.39 10.37
CA SER A 544 21.00 13.03 10.73
C SER A 544 22.25 12.13 10.67
N PRO A 545 22.93 11.91 11.80
CA PRO A 545 24.13 11.07 11.88
C PRO A 545 23.79 9.60 12.10
N SER A 546 24.63 8.70 11.60
CA SER A 546 24.64 7.27 11.91
C SER A 546 26.04 6.72 12.05
N LEU A 547 26.22 5.74 12.91
CA LEU A 547 27.46 5.00 13.08
C LEU A 547 27.17 3.53 13.30
N SER A 548 27.85 2.67 12.53
CA SER A 548 27.83 1.23 12.73
C SER A 548 29.21 0.66 12.90
N LEU A 549 29.37 -0.27 13.82
CA LEU A 549 30.60 -1.01 14.04
C LEU A 549 30.30 -2.51 13.89
N GLY A 550 31.17 -3.20 13.17
CA GLY A 550 31.03 -4.63 12.90
C GLY A 550 32.29 -5.42 13.19
N TRP A 551 32.11 -6.65 13.64
CA TRP A 551 33.17 -7.61 13.88
C TRP A 551 32.82 -8.93 13.24
N ARG A 552 33.61 -9.32 12.22
CA ARG A 552 33.49 -10.62 11.55
C ARG A 552 34.38 -11.63 12.28
N LEU A 553 33.76 -12.41 13.15
CA LEU A 553 34.43 -13.42 13.97
C LEU A 553 35.04 -14.55 13.13
N LYS A 554 34.45 -14.89 11.99
CA LYS A 554 34.95 -15.94 11.10
C LYS A 554 36.41 -15.70 10.67
N ASN A 555 36.81 -14.45 10.49
CA ASN A 555 38.13 -14.10 10.02
C ASN A 555 39.17 -14.02 11.16
N GLU A 556 38.77 -14.24 12.40
CA GLU A 556 39.68 -14.34 13.54
C GLU A 556 40.40 -15.70 13.62
N SER A 557 41.60 -15.73 14.16
CA SER A 557 42.44 -16.91 14.22
C SER A 557 41.75 -18.11 14.86
N PHE A 558 40.88 -17.89 15.86
CA PHE A 558 40.16 -18.94 16.58
C PHE A 558 38.98 -19.55 15.81
N LEU A 559 38.42 -18.85 14.78
CA LEU A 559 37.31 -19.36 13.94
C LEU A 559 37.69 -19.58 12.47
N LYS A 560 38.81 -19.01 12.03
CA LYS A 560 39.20 -19.03 10.61
C LYS A 560 39.22 -20.45 10.00
N ASN A 561 39.67 -21.42 10.77
CA ASN A 561 39.79 -22.82 10.31
C ASN A 561 38.59 -23.69 10.74
N SER A 562 37.52 -23.09 11.30
CA SER A 562 36.32 -23.83 11.63
C SER A 562 35.66 -24.42 10.40
N LYS A 563 35.33 -25.72 10.42
CA LYS A 563 34.54 -26.41 9.38
C LYS A 563 33.02 -26.27 9.64
N VAL A 564 32.62 -25.77 10.80
CA VAL A 564 31.24 -25.59 11.20
C VAL A 564 30.74 -24.19 10.86
N VAL A 565 31.55 -23.18 11.14
CA VAL A 565 31.21 -21.77 10.90
C VAL A 565 31.76 -21.34 9.55
N ASP A 566 30.90 -21.05 8.60
CA ASP A 566 31.26 -20.53 7.28
C ASP A 566 31.42 -19.01 7.31
N ASP A 567 30.48 -18.33 7.96
CA ASP A 567 30.58 -16.89 8.28
C ASP A 567 29.90 -16.61 9.63
N MET A 568 30.38 -15.60 10.32
CA MET A 568 29.79 -15.10 11.56
C MET A 568 30.19 -13.64 11.78
N MET A 569 29.18 -12.79 11.92
CA MET A 569 29.35 -11.35 12.09
C MET A 569 28.40 -10.81 13.16
N ILE A 570 28.91 -9.93 13.99
CA ILE A 570 28.13 -9.13 14.95
C ILE A 570 28.33 -7.67 14.59
N SER A 571 27.27 -6.88 14.61
CA SER A 571 27.36 -5.44 14.44
C SER A 571 26.42 -4.68 15.38
N VAL A 572 26.84 -3.51 15.77
CA VAL A 572 26.05 -2.55 16.55
C VAL A 572 25.92 -1.26 15.75
N SER A 573 24.73 -0.68 15.72
CA SER A 573 24.45 0.55 15.01
C SER A 573 23.67 1.53 15.87
N GLY A 574 24.05 2.81 15.82
CA GLY A 574 23.35 3.91 16.46
C GLY A 574 23.07 5.02 15.44
N SER A 575 21.86 5.58 15.46
CA SER A 575 21.46 6.58 14.46
C SER A 575 20.44 7.58 15.03
N ILE A 576 20.45 8.80 14.50
CA ILE A 576 19.41 9.80 14.69
C ILE A 576 18.97 10.26 13.30
N ILE A 577 17.70 10.08 12.96
CA ILE A 577 17.11 10.62 11.73
C ILE A 577 16.11 11.70 12.11
N ASN A 578 16.30 12.89 11.56
CA ASN A 578 15.31 13.95 11.62
C ASN A 578 14.34 13.77 10.45
N GLU A 579 13.03 13.94 10.72
CA GLU A 579 12.01 13.71 9.72
C GLU A 579 10.91 14.78 9.78
N ASP A 580 10.31 15.05 8.63
CA ASP A 580 9.20 15.98 8.44
C ASP A 580 7.96 15.32 7.83
N ILE A 581 7.98 14.00 7.63
CA ILE A 581 6.88 13.25 7.03
C ILE A 581 5.64 13.21 7.93
N ASP A 582 5.84 13.23 9.24
CA ASP A 582 4.79 13.27 10.26
C ASP A 582 4.50 14.70 10.77
N ILE A 583 5.14 15.72 10.20
CA ILE A 583 4.78 17.12 10.46
C ILE A 583 3.47 17.43 9.71
N ALA A 584 2.36 17.08 10.35
CA ALA A 584 1.03 17.26 9.79
C ALA A 584 -0.01 17.54 10.89
N ASN A 585 -1.07 18.27 10.53
CA ASN A 585 -2.29 18.40 11.29
C ASN A 585 -3.46 18.13 10.34
N GLY A 586 -3.96 16.91 10.35
CA GLY A 586 -4.84 16.40 9.30
C GLY A 586 -4.11 16.43 7.94
N ASP A 587 -4.78 16.90 6.90
CA ASP A 587 -4.20 17.00 5.55
C ASP A 587 -3.24 18.19 5.37
N ASN A 588 -3.15 19.08 6.36
CA ASN A 588 -2.31 20.27 6.30
C ASN A 588 -0.91 19.96 6.85
N ARG A 589 0.12 20.24 6.04
CA ARG A 589 1.55 20.05 6.37
C ARG A 589 2.34 21.36 6.37
N TYR A 590 1.83 22.39 5.69
CA TYR A 590 2.58 23.61 5.49
C TYR A 590 2.12 24.70 6.44
N TYR A 591 3.04 25.59 6.81
CA TYR A 591 2.79 26.77 7.65
C TYR A 591 2.20 26.43 9.03
N LEU A 592 2.43 25.21 9.55
CA LEU A 592 1.95 24.81 10.87
C LEU A 592 2.52 25.70 11.99
N TYR A 593 3.67 26.31 11.74
CA TYR A 593 4.34 27.24 12.65
C TYR A 593 3.70 28.65 12.69
N GLN A 594 2.82 28.98 11.73
CA GLN A 594 2.18 30.29 11.65
C GLN A 594 0.83 30.30 12.34
N SER A 595 0.44 31.48 12.87
CA SER A 595 -0.95 31.74 13.24
C SER A 595 -1.87 31.69 12.01
N ILE A 596 -3.06 31.15 12.19
CA ILE A 596 -4.09 31.09 11.14
C ILE A 596 -5.34 31.79 11.65
N TRP A 597 -5.90 32.62 10.80
CA TRP A 597 -7.16 33.30 11.00
C TRP A 597 -8.16 32.87 9.92
N SER A 598 -9.42 32.85 10.27
CA SER A 598 -10.52 32.56 9.37
C SER A 598 -11.67 33.53 9.62
N SER A 599 -12.54 33.66 8.64
CA SER A 599 -13.79 34.41 8.79
C SER A 599 -14.98 33.48 8.64
N ASP A 600 -16.03 33.75 9.38
CA ASP A 600 -17.29 33.01 9.29
C ASP A 600 -18.48 33.97 9.49
N TYR A 601 -19.67 33.53 9.13
CA TYR A 601 -20.93 34.20 9.44
C TYR A 601 -21.39 33.72 10.80
N GLY A 602 -21.16 34.52 11.86
CA GLY A 602 -21.34 34.02 13.22
C GLY A 602 -22.64 34.44 13.89
N TYR A 603 -23.18 35.58 13.52
CA TYR A 603 -24.30 36.15 14.22
C TYR A 603 -25.36 36.56 13.22
N GLY A 604 -26.50 35.86 13.29
CA GLY A 604 -27.75 36.34 12.67
C GLY A 604 -28.40 37.34 13.60
N TRP A 605 -28.66 38.52 13.12
CA TRP A 605 -29.44 39.51 13.84
C TRP A 605 -30.94 39.20 13.70
N TYR A 606 -31.75 39.79 14.59
CA TYR A 606 -33.21 39.60 14.60
C TYR A 606 -33.89 40.08 13.31
N ASP A 607 -33.25 41.00 12.57
CA ASP A 607 -33.70 41.49 11.28
C ASP A 607 -33.34 40.60 10.08
N GLY A 608 -32.70 39.43 10.33
CA GLY A 608 -32.26 38.50 9.30
C GLY A 608 -30.89 38.81 8.69
N SER A 609 -30.23 39.92 9.10
CA SER A 609 -28.86 40.22 8.71
C SER A 609 -27.89 39.32 9.46
N SER A 610 -26.73 39.01 8.86
CA SER A 610 -25.66 38.29 9.50
C SER A 610 -24.33 39.02 9.32
N ASP A 611 -23.58 39.10 10.41
CA ASP A 611 -22.25 39.73 10.41
C ASP A 611 -21.16 38.66 10.27
N LYS A 612 -20.15 39.01 9.47
CA LYS A 612 -18.91 38.26 9.41
C LYS A 612 -18.02 38.60 10.58
N TYR A 613 -17.45 37.60 11.21
CA TYR A 613 -16.39 37.82 12.20
C TYR A 613 -15.11 37.08 11.81
N THR A 614 -14.00 37.58 12.30
CA THR A 614 -12.69 36.93 12.12
C THR A 614 -12.26 36.32 13.44
N TYR A 615 -11.79 35.09 13.37
CA TYR A 615 -11.33 34.33 14.55
C TYR A 615 -10.02 33.65 14.31
N SER A 616 -9.25 33.45 15.39
CA SER A 616 -8.01 32.65 15.35
C SER A 616 -8.34 31.17 15.33
N LYS A 617 -7.72 30.43 14.42
CA LYS A 617 -7.75 28.96 14.39
C LYS A 617 -6.57 28.33 15.10
N ARG A 618 -5.46 29.06 15.21
CA ARG A 618 -4.21 28.57 15.77
C ARG A 618 -3.26 29.71 16.09
N GLY A 619 -2.53 29.56 17.20
CA GLY A 619 -1.42 30.44 17.55
C GLY A 619 -0.14 30.13 16.75
N GLU A 620 0.82 31.05 16.83
CA GLU A 620 2.15 30.91 16.20
C GLU A 620 3.09 30.09 17.06
N ASN A 621 3.93 29.24 16.41
CA ASN A 621 5.09 28.59 17.01
C ASN A 621 6.23 28.50 15.99
N LYS A 622 7.13 29.46 16.02
CA LYS A 622 8.31 29.50 15.14
C LYS A 622 9.36 28.45 15.48
N ASP A 623 9.33 27.91 16.70
CA ASP A 623 10.28 26.90 17.20
C ASP A 623 9.84 25.47 16.89
N LEU A 624 8.85 25.31 15.98
CA LEU A 624 8.45 23.98 15.50
C LEU A 624 9.64 23.32 14.80
N ASP A 625 9.99 22.10 15.24
CA ASP A 625 11.19 21.36 14.83
C ASP A 625 10.85 20.01 14.19
N PHE A 626 11.84 19.35 13.62
CA PHE A 626 11.76 18.00 13.10
C PHE A 626 11.36 17.00 14.19
N ILE A 627 10.63 15.96 13.80
CA ILE A 627 10.44 14.77 14.60
C ILE A 627 11.72 13.92 14.48
N LYS A 628 12.12 13.24 15.55
CA LYS A 628 13.42 12.54 15.61
C LYS A 628 13.23 11.05 15.86
N ARG A 629 13.69 10.22 14.92
CA ARG A 629 13.91 8.79 15.14
C ARG A 629 15.29 8.60 15.75
N LYS A 630 15.36 8.07 16.96
CA LYS A 630 16.62 7.63 17.61
C LYS A 630 16.62 6.11 17.68
N GLU A 631 17.66 5.49 17.18
CA GLU A 631 17.76 4.04 17.12
C GLU A 631 19.07 3.53 17.64
N LEU A 632 19.00 2.42 18.37
CA LEU A 632 20.12 1.52 18.68
C LEU A 632 19.74 0.12 18.23
N SER A 633 20.61 -0.54 17.45
CA SER A 633 20.38 -1.92 17.02
C SER A 633 21.64 -2.78 17.18
N LEU A 634 21.42 -4.05 17.54
CA LEU A 634 22.42 -5.12 17.59
C LEU A 634 22.03 -6.17 16.57
N ASN A 635 22.95 -6.51 15.65
CA ASN A 635 22.66 -7.43 14.58
C ASN A 635 23.65 -8.59 14.62
N PHE A 636 23.14 -9.79 14.34
CA PHE A 636 23.88 -11.03 14.29
C PHE A 636 23.58 -11.74 12.99
N LYS A 637 24.63 -12.10 12.24
CA LYS A 637 24.53 -12.90 11.02
C LYS A 637 25.46 -14.10 11.13
N THR A 638 25.00 -15.27 10.76
CA THR A 638 25.84 -16.47 10.69
C THR A 638 25.39 -17.43 9.61
N SER A 639 26.36 -18.10 9.02
CA SER A 639 26.14 -19.28 8.19
C SER A 639 27.00 -20.45 8.67
N LEU A 640 26.43 -21.64 8.70
CA LEU A 640 27.00 -22.83 9.29
C LEU A 640 26.91 -24.01 8.33
N TRP A 641 27.90 -24.92 8.41
CA TRP A 641 27.95 -26.19 7.69
C TRP A 641 27.78 -26.06 6.16
N GLN A 642 28.61 -25.22 5.53
CA GLN A 642 28.55 -24.96 4.07
C GLN A 642 27.19 -24.34 3.66
N LYS A 643 26.75 -23.34 4.43
CA LYS A 643 25.47 -22.64 4.26
C LYS A 643 24.22 -23.53 4.41
N LEU A 644 24.37 -24.71 5.06
CA LEU A 644 23.24 -25.56 5.41
C LEU A 644 22.24 -24.81 6.29
N VAL A 645 22.76 -24.06 7.28
CA VAL A 645 21.95 -23.22 8.16
C VAL A 645 22.45 -21.79 8.05
N THR A 646 21.53 -20.86 7.81
CA THR A 646 21.78 -19.42 7.89
C THR A 646 20.83 -18.78 8.88
N LEU A 647 21.33 -17.82 9.67
CA LEU A 647 20.55 -17.05 10.62
C LEU A 647 20.94 -15.58 10.53
N ASP A 648 19.96 -14.75 10.28
CA ASP A 648 20.02 -13.28 10.42
C ASP A 648 19.08 -12.88 11.56
N ALA A 649 19.58 -12.14 12.54
CA ALA A 649 18.76 -11.65 13.65
C ALA A 649 19.15 -10.22 14.01
N SER A 650 18.17 -9.42 14.36
CA SER A 650 18.36 -8.04 14.81
C SER A 650 17.57 -7.78 16.07
N PHE A 651 18.19 -7.15 17.08
CA PHE A 651 17.53 -6.56 18.21
C PHE A 651 17.57 -5.05 18.06
N PHE A 652 16.45 -4.36 18.32
CA PHE A 652 16.35 -2.92 18.10
C PHE A 652 15.58 -2.19 19.21
N ILE A 653 15.99 -0.95 19.44
CA ILE A 653 15.30 0.04 20.26
C ILE A 653 15.12 1.28 19.37
N ASN A 654 13.86 1.60 19.06
CA ASN A 654 13.47 2.78 18.28
C ASN A 654 12.67 3.74 19.15
N SER A 655 13.09 4.99 19.24
CA SER A 655 12.35 6.08 19.87
C SER A 655 12.00 7.12 18.81
N MET A 656 10.71 7.45 18.69
CA MET A 656 10.21 8.58 17.90
C MET A 656 9.86 9.70 18.86
N GLU A 657 10.48 10.86 18.71
CA GLU A 657 10.35 11.99 19.63
C GLU A 657 9.88 13.24 18.92
N GLY A 658 8.95 13.96 19.52
CA GLY A 658 8.48 15.26 19.04
C GLY A 658 7.28 15.18 18.09
N TYR A 659 6.42 14.16 18.18
CA TYR A 659 5.14 14.17 17.47
C TYR A 659 4.30 15.39 17.88
N LEU A 660 3.56 15.93 16.93
CA LEU A 660 2.82 17.16 17.09
C LEU A 660 1.58 16.99 17.97
N ILE A 661 1.29 18.03 18.76
CA ILE A 661 0.02 18.21 19.47
C ILE A 661 -0.55 19.57 19.11
N SER A 662 -1.88 19.66 18.94
CA SER A 662 -2.58 20.87 18.47
C SER A 662 -3.32 21.65 19.57
N SER A 663 -3.53 21.05 20.74
CA SER A 663 -4.26 21.69 21.85
C SER A 663 -3.62 21.30 23.18
N PRO A 664 -2.42 21.86 23.48
CA PRO A 664 -1.68 21.48 24.69
C PRO A 664 -2.45 21.80 25.96
N THR A 665 -2.59 20.82 26.87
CA THR A 665 -3.37 20.98 28.12
C THR A 665 -2.71 21.89 29.15
N PHE A 666 -1.40 22.14 29.01
CA PHE A 666 -0.66 23.06 29.87
C PHE A 666 -0.83 24.53 29.53
N TYR A 667 -1.52 24.86 28.42
CA TYR A 667 -1.94 26.24 28.15
C TYR A 667 -3.27 26.54 28.85
N PRO A 668 -3.50 27.80 29.27
CA PRO A 668 -4.75 28.19 29.87
C PRO A 668 -5.95 27.93 28.95
N SER A 669 -7.04 27.38 29.50
CA SER A 669 -8.22 26.97 28.73
C SER A 669 -8.89 28.12 27.97
N HIS A 670 -8.76 29.37 28.43
CA HIS A 670 -9.31 30.53 27.74
C HIS A 670 -8.64 30.87 26.40
N LEU A 671 -7.49 30.24 26.09
CA LEU A 671 -6.88 30.33 24.76
C LEU A 671 -7.57 29.45 23.72
N ASN A 672 -8.55 28.64 24.13
CA ASN A 672 -9.38 27.83 23.25
C ASN A 672 -10.84 27.98 23.68
N THR A 673 -11.63 28.72 22.90
CA THR A 673 -13.02 29.02 23.23
C THR A 673 -13.97 28.16 22.40
N GLY A 674 -15.11 27.76 23.01
CA GLY A 674 -16.12 26.97 22.33
C GLY A 674 -17.09 27.83 21.49
N TYR A 675 -17.44 29.05 22.01
CA TYR A 675 -18.33 29.97 21.31
C TYR A 675 -18.03 31.43 21.67
N PRO A 676 -17.77 32.28 20.66
CA PRO A 676 -17.41 31.88 19.29
C PRO A 676 -16.14 31.01 19.30
N ALA A 677 -16.13 30.01 18.43
CA ALA A 677 -15.01 29.08 18.35
C ALA A 677 -13.74 29.81 17.92
N ALA A 678 -12.74 29.86 18.81
CA ALA A 678 -11.43 30.43 18.51
C ALA A 678 -10.33 29.68 19.25
N SER A 679 -9.19 29.48 18.64
CA SER A 679 -8.02 28.90 19.27
C SER A 679 -6.79 29.74 19.01
N PHE A 680 -6.09 30.09 20.10
CA PHE A 680 -4.79 30.77 20.08
C PHE A 680 -3.66 29.81 20.46
N MET A 681 -3.98 28.53 20.65
CA MET A 681 -2.99 27.51 21.02
C MET A 681 -2.09 27.20 19.84
N PRO A 682 -0.77 27.18 20.01
CA PRO A 682 0.16 26.79 18.97
C PRO A 682 0.24 25.26 18.84
N ILE A 683 0.71 24.79 17.68
CA ILE A 683 1.14 23.39 17.53
C ILE A 683 2.54 23.22 18.11
N LEU A 684 2.76 22.14 18.86
CA LEU A 684 4.02 21.86 19.54
C LEU A 684 4.54 20.47 19.22
N ASN A 685 5.87 20.32 19.19
CA ASN A 685 6.54 19.01 19.27
C ASN A 685 6.53 18.51 20.71
N TYR A 686 5.79 17.45 21.03
CA TYR A 686 5.63 17.02 22.41
C TYR A 686 5.62 15.51 22.64
N ASN A 687 4.79 14.77 21.89
CA ASN A 687 4.56 13.36 22.13
C ASN A 687 5.73 12.49 21.69
N ASN A 688 6.02 11.44 22.47
CA ASN A 688 7.10 10.49 22.16
C ASN A 688 6.59 9.06 22.23
N ASN A 689 7.11 8.23 21.33
CA ASN A 689 6.83 6.80 21.22
C ASN A 689 8.14 6.01 21.29
N ARG A 690 8.08 4.79 21.81
CA ARG A 690 9.21 3.85 21.78
C ARG A 690 8.76 2.47 21.35
N ARG A 691 9.60 1.81 20.56
CA ARG A 691 9.49 0.41 20.20
C ARG A 691 10.75 -0.33 20.60
N VAL A 692 10.58 -1.50 21.18
CA VAL A 692 11.68 -2.42 21.52
C VAL A 692 11.30 -3.78 20.99
N GLY A 693 12.18 -4.38 20.21
CA GLY A 693 11.87 -5.65 19.58
C GLY A 693 13.07 -6.37 18.99
N PHE A 694 12.78 -7.50 18.39
CA PHE A 694 13.74 -8.26 17.61
C PHE A 694 13.06 -8.87 16.38
N ASP A 695 13.87 -9.12 15.38
CA ASP A 695 13.49 -9.94 14.22
C ASP A 695 14.53 -11.01 13.95
N PHE A 696 14.12 -12.03 13.21
CA PHE A 696 15.02 -13.05 12.72
C PHE A 696 14.52 -13.67 11.40
N ALA A 697 15.48 -14.23 10.64
CA ALA A 697 15.25 -15.10 9.51
C ALA A 697 16.23 -16.28 9.60
N ALA A 698 15.70 -17.49 9.76
CA ALA A 698 16.49 -18.71 9.84
C ALA A 698 16.15 -19.58 8.63
N ASN A 699 17.17 -20.02 7.89
CA ASN A 699 16.99 -20.88 6.72
C ASN A 699 17.84 -22.14 6.84
N PHE A 700 17.26 -23.24 6.40
CA PHE A 700 17.91 -24.53 6.24
C PHE A 700 17.89 -24.92 4.76
N ASN A 701 19.06 -25.10 4.15
CA ASN A 701 19.20 -25.44 2.74
C ASN A 701 20.05 -26.70 2.57
N LYS A 702 19.51 -27.74 1.94
CA LYS A 702 20.21 -29.00 1.73
C LYS A 702 19.93 -29.57 0.36
N LYS A 703 20.97 -29.94 -0.36
CA LYS A 703 20.85 -30.72 -1.57
C LYS A 703 20.86 -32.22 -1.25
N VAL A 704 19.85 -32.95 -1.68
CA VAL A 704 19.70 -34.40 -1.50
C VAL A 704 19.54 -35.03 -2.89
N GLY A 705 20.61 -35.60 -3.44
CA GLY A 705 20.64 -36.03 -4.83
C GLY A 705 20.45 -34.81 -5.77
N ASP A 706 19.44 -34.90 -6.63
CA ASP A 706 19.08 -33.78 -7.57
C ASP A 706 18.03 -32.82 -7.00
N VAL A 707 17.59 -33.02 -5.75
CA VAL A 707 16.56 -32.21 -5.11
C VAL A 707 17.21 -31.20 -4.17
N ASP A 708 16.89 -29.90 -4.38
CA ASP A 708 17.25 -28.82 -3.46
C ASP A 708 16.10 -28.58 -2.47
N LEU A 709 16.35 -28.90 -1.19
CA LEU A 709 15.44 -28.65 -0.09
C LEU A 709 15.77 -27.33 0.58
N SER A 710 14.79 -26.47 0.73
CA SER A 710 14.90 -25.21 1.45
C SER A 710 13.73 -25.04 2.41
N LEU A 711 14.02 -24.81 3.68
CA LEU A 711 13.05 -24.50 4.72
C LEU A 711 13.48 -23.22 5.42
N GLY A 712 12.57 -22.24 5.50
CA GLY A 712 12.82 -20.97 6.16
C GLY A 712 11.74 -20.63 7.17
N VAL A 713 12.15 -19.96 8.25
CA VAL A 713 11.26 -19.38 9.25
C VAL A 713 11.69 -17.95 9.51
N THR A 714 10.74 -17.04 9.45
CA THR A 714 10.94 -15.64 9.82
C THR A 714 10.06 -15.27 10.99
N GLY A 715 10.52 -14.36 11.81
CA GLY A 715 9.74 -13.88 12.94
C GLY A 715 10.07 -12.44 13.28
N THR A 716 9.09 -11.75 13.85
CA THR A 716 9.22 -10.39 14.38
C THR A 716 8.39 -10.28 15.64
N TYR A 717 9.02 -9.77 16.68
CA TYR A 717 8.34 -9.41 17.91
C TYR A 717 8.77 -8.02 18.36
N TYR A 718 7.82 -7.17 18.68
CA TYR A 718 8.10 -5.87 19.28
C TYR A 718 7.00 -5.46 20.24
N THR A 719 7.38 -4.62 21.20
CA THR A 719 6.46 -3.94 22.09
C THR A 719 6.50 -2.45 21.82
N THR A 720 5.36 -1.80 21.96
CA THR A 720 5.21 -0.35 21.80
C THR A 720 4.95 0.31 23.13
N LYS A 721 5.38 1.57 23.27
CA LYS A 721 5.11 2.35 24.47
C LYS A 721 4.99 3.84 24.16
N ALA A 722 3.91 4.47 24.61
CA ALA A 722 3.79 5.92 24.69
C ALA A 722 4.68 6.42 25.83
N THR A 723 5.84 7.02 25.51
CA THR A 723 6.80 7.44 26.56
C THR A 723 6.55 8.84 27.08
N LYS A 724 5.92 9.69 26.26
CA LYS A 724 5.51 11.04 26.65
C LYS A 724 4.19 11.38 25.97
N ARG A 725 3.24 11.89 26.75
CA ARG A 725 1.93 12.38 26.30
C ARG A 725 1.57 13.66 27.04
N ASP A 726 0.80 14.49 26.36
CA ASP A 726 0.10 15.61 26.99
C ASP A 726 -1.29 15.11 27.41
N GLU A 727 -1.43 14.75 28.68
CA GLU A 727 -2.62 14.14 29.24
C GLU A 727 -2.94 14.77 30.59
N ASN A 728 -4.18 15.20 30.76
CA ASN A 728 -4.70 15.77 31.99
C ASN A 728 -6.05 15.11 32.32
N ASN A 729 -6.05 13.77 32.44
CA ASN A 729 -7.23 13.00 32.77
C ASN A 729 -7.33 12.83 34.29
N VAL A 730 -8.54 13.02 34.82
CA VAL A 730 -8.82 12.82 36.26
C VAL A 730 -8.57 11.37 36.64
N GLU A 731 -9.01 10.46 35.79
CA GLU A 731 -8.88 9.02 36.00
C GLU A 731 -7.59 8.49 35.37
N GLN A 732 -6.72 7.89 36.15
CA GLN A 732 -5.43 7.40 35.70
C GLN A 732 -5.53 6.30 34.59
N TYR A 733 -6.61 5.53 34.59
CA TYR A 733 -6.81 4.49 33.56
C TYR A 733 -6.99 5.09 32.15
N GLN A 734 -7.42 6.34 32.04
CA GLN A 734 -7.57 7.05 30.76
C GLN A 734 -6.23 7.51 30.17
N ASN A 735 -5.18 7.60 31.00
CA ASN A 735 -3.86 8.02 30.54
C ASN A 735 -3.21 6.97 29.64
N ARG A 736 -2.71 7.40 28.49
CA ARG A 736 -2.00 6.57 27.50
C ARG A 736 -0.49 6.50 27.78
N GLN A 737 0.07 7.48 28.48
CA GLN A 737 1.49 7.49 28.81
C GLN A 737 1.88 6.22 29.59
N GLY A 738 2.95 5.59 29.15
CA GLY A 738 3.44 4.34 29.72
C GLY A 738 2.79 3.06 29.18
N LYS A 739 1.75 3.18 28.35
CA LYS A 739 0.98 2.06 27.78
C LYS A 739 1.33 1.80 26.32
N ALA A 740 0.90 0.66 25.78
CA ALA A 740 1.11 0.27 24.40
C ALA A 740 0.37 1.23 23.43
N LEU A 741 0.97 1.52 22.28
CA LEU A 741 0.38 2.39 21.25
C LEU A 741 -0.81 1.73 20.56
N ASP A 742 -0.71 0.44 20.34
CA ASP A 742 -1.67 -0.44 19.68
C ASP A 742 -2.63 -1.14 20.66
N GLY A 743 -2.66 -0.70 21.94
CA GLY A 743 -3.56 -1.21 22.94
C GLY A 743 -5.03 -0.89 22.63
N ILE A 744 -5.88 -1.92 22.67
CA ILE A 744 -7.33 -1.76 22.58
C ILE A 744 -7.88 -1.40 23.95
N TRP A 745 -8.58 -0.28 24.02
CA TRP A 745 -9.14 0.26 25.24
C TRP A 745 -10.66 0.15 25.23
N GLY A 746 -11.22 -0.30 26.34
CA GLY A 746 -12.65 -0.46 26.51
C GLY A 746 -12.98 -0.99 27.90
N TYR A 747 -14.24 -1.20 28.15
CA TYR A 747 -14.69 -1.89 29.35
C TYR A 747 -14.37 -3.37 29.24
N LYS A 748 -13.90 -3.95 30.35
CA LYS A 748 -13.73 -5.40 30.46
C LYS A 748 -15.11 -6.01 30.72
N SER A 749 -15.55 -6.92 29.87
CA SER A 749 -16.81 -7.64 30.07
C SER A 749 -16.76 -8.40 31.42
N ALA A 750 -17.78 -8.22 32.22
CA ALA A 750 -18.00 -8.97 33.43
C ALA A 750 -18.79 -10.28 33.20
N GLY A 751 -19.18 -10.54 31.95
CA GLY A 751 -20.06 -11.65 31.55
C GLY A 751 -21.49 -11.20 31.35
N LEU A 752 -22.38 -12.16 31.24
CA LEU A 752 -23.82 -11.94 31.18
C LEU A 752 -24.42 -12.18 32.57
N PHE A 753 -25.47 -11.45 32.92
CA PHE A 753 -26.25 -11.73 34.12
C PHE A 753 -26.79 -13.16 34.11
N GLN A 754 -26.68 -13.85 35.23
CA GLN A 754 -27.10 -15.25 35.35
C GLN A 754 -28.46 -15.41 36.04
N SER A 755 -28.96 -14.35 36.67
CA SER A 755 -30.24 -14.34 37.35
C SER A 755 -30.82 -12.93 37.45
N GLU A 756 -32.16 -12.85 37.63
CA GLU A 756 -32.85 -11.59 37.91
C GLU A 756 -32.39 -10.92 39.22
N GLU A 757 -31.97 -11.71 40.19
CA GLU A 757 -31.44 -11.18 41.46
C GLU A 757 -30.11 -10.45 41.24
N GLU A 758 -29.26 -10.98 40.36
CA GLU A 758 -28.02 -10.32 39.97
C GLU A 758 -28.29 -8.98 39.25
N ILE A 759 -29.32 -8.94 38.39
CA ILE A 759 -29.72 -7.70 37.72
C ILE A 759 -30.17 -6.66 38.75
N LYS A 760 -31.07 -7.06 39.70
CA LYS A 760 -31.60 -6.16 40.73
C LYS A 760 -30.56 -5.61 41.70
N THR A 761 -29.48 -6.36 41.94
CA THR A 761 -28.38 -5.96 42.81
C THR A 761 -27.24 -5.21 42.10
N SER A 762 -27.25 -5.16 40.79
CA SER A 762 -26.30 -4.44 39.97
C SER A 762 -26.70 -2.95 39.82
N PRO A 763 -25.74 -2.06 39.48
CA PRO A 763 -26.05 -0.68 39.20
C PRO A 763 -27.12 -0.54 38.12
N ASP A 764 -28.09 0.35 38.32
CA ASP A 764 -29.13 0.64 37.34
C ASP A 764 -28.52 1.22 36.06
N GLN A 765 -28.83 0.58 34.93
CA GLN A 765 -28.36 0.95 33.58
C GLN A 765 -29.48 1.53 32.72
N SER A 766 -30.69 1.70 33.27
CA SER A 766 -31.83 2.33 32.57
C SER A 766 -31.59 3.84 32.45
N TYR A 767 -31.71 4.38 31.24
CA TYR A 767 -31.65 5.82 30.93
C TYR A 767 -33.04 6.30 30.52
#